data_c002bcc16b81e0897251837894d73f70
#
_entry.id   c002bcc16b81e0897251837894d73f70
#
_cell.length_a   1.000
_cell.length_b   1.000
_cell.length_c   1.000
_cell.angle_alpha   90.00
_cell.angle_beta   90.00
_cell.angle_gamma   90.00
#
_symmetry.space_group_name_H-M   'P 1'
#
loop_
_entity.id
_entity.type
_entity.pdbx_description
1 polymer ?
#
loop_
_entity_poly.entity_id
_entity_poly.type
_entity_poly.pdbx_seq_one_letter_code
_entity_poly.pdbx_strand_id
1 'polypeptide(L)'
;WMYTVNGTHPDVGVSARYLKQGDEIILHYTDDYTKEEGGMTPIEKPGTAKDVIDLIDKIGTVSFTDACKAKIDAARKAYDALSTEEKEKVTNYKKLTDAEDQYKKLKEADDKAKAKAVDDLISKIGTVTINSGAAINAAWDGYNKLTAEQKELVTKLSTLQEATRKWNQLKADEVIKLIDKIEDPVTEKSKTSIEAARKAYDALTKDQKNLVTNVKKLTDAETAYAKLTASEEDKEKAQEVIDLIDKLKDVTPDSEKDIEAARKAYDALTDLQKKLVDNYDVLTTAETKLAMLKAMGKVSNPYITTGDYMEALGTPSVGSIGGEWMVIGLARSDRNVPGVEDYYKKVLEYVAENIDTETGRLHKAKSTDNSRIILALTAIGRDVTNVGGYDLLQGLSDLDFVKYQGNNGPIWALLALDSGNYPVPTGGTVTRQALIDEILRVQTSDGGWTVSGDKADSDMTGMALTALAPYYTKDLKVQEAIDKAVARLSEMQDEDGGYSTSYDGTTKIATSESISQVVTALSALGINADTDPRFVKNGNSVIDALLRYYVNGGGFKHVMDGELDGMATEQAYYALTAYYRFLTGKTNLYDMTDTINKGGDPVEVEPTVPATTEPAEVEPAKTNFPWWILVICVVGGCGLGMVIAIVIIPKFKKKD
;
A
#
# COMPACT_ATOMS: atom_id res chain seq x y z
N TRP A 1 -9.94 -40.95 30.73
CA TRP A 1 -11.09 -41.06 29.83
C TRP A 1 -10.71 -40.65 28.43
N MET A 2 -10.96 -41.51 27.48
CA MET A 2 -10.80 -41.28 26.05
C MET A 2 -12.17 -41.31 25.37
N TYR A 3 -12.29 -40.77 24.18
CA TYR A 3 -13.49 -40.90 23.39
C TYR A 3 -13.18 -41.13 21.93
N THR A 4 -14.02 -41.86 21.25
CA THR A 4 -13.98 -42.00 19.80
C THR A 4 -15.23 -41.39 19.20
N VAL A 5 -15.11 -40.91 17.96
CA VAL A 5 -16.23 -40.52 17.12
C VAL A 5 -16.18 -41.39 15.86
N ASN A 6 -17.23 -42.17 15.64
CA ASN A 6 -17.30 -43.13 14.53
C ASN A 6 -16.08 -44.07 14.49
N GLY A 7 -15.63 -44.54 15.66
CA GLY A 7 -14.53 -45.48 15.80
C GLY A 7 -13.13 -44.87 15.70
N THR A 8 -12.99 -43.54 15.61
CA THR A 8 -11.67 -42.88 15.50
C THR A 8 -11.47 -41.93 16.68
N HIS A 9 -10.30 -41.95 17.31
CA HIS A 9 -9.92 -40.98 18.33
C HIS A 9 -9.64 -39.63 17.69
N PRO A 10 -10.35 -38.54 18.06
CA PRO A 10 -10.04 -37.21 17.59
C PRO A 10 -8.83 -36.62 18.32
N ASP A 11 -8.12 -35.74 17.65
CA ASP A 11 -6.95 -35.01 18.14
C ASP A 11 -7.29 -33.77 19.02
N VAL A 12 -8.58 -33.57 19.31
CA VAL A 12 -9.09 -32.45 20.10
C VAL A 12 -9.95 -32.96 21.25
N GLY A 13 -10.08 -32.16 22.32
CA GLY A 13 -10.97 -32.45 23.43
C GLY A 13 -12.44 -32.46 22.99
N VAL A 14 -13.29 -33.20 23.73
CA VAL A 14 -14.71 -33.35 23.40
C VAL A 14 -15.45 -32.00 23.30
N SER A 15 -15.05 -31.00 24.06
CA SER A 15 -15.61 -29.65 24.03
C SER A 15 -15.21 -28.82 22.77
N ALA A 16 -14.19 -29.26 22.04
CA ALA A 16 -13.70 -28.58 20.84
C ALA A 16 -14.13 -29.26 19.54
N ARG A 17 -14.94 -30.33 19.61
CA ARG A 17 -15.42 -31.04 18.43
C ARG A 17 -16.88 -30.77 18.14
N TYR A 18 -17.16 -30.31 16.93
CA TYR A 18 -18.53 -30.22 16.41
C TYR A 18 -18.99 -31.60 15.92
N LEU A 19 -20.11 -32.06 16.45
CA LEU A 19 -20.72 -33.33 16.11
C LEU A 19 -21.82 -33.13 15.07
N LYS A 20 -21.98 -34.10 14.17
CA LYS A 20 -23.08 -34.13 13.21
C LYS A 20 -24.16 -35.11 13.68
N GLN A 21 -25.38 -34.89 13.23
CA GLN A 21 -26.44 -35.83 13.48
C GLN A 21 -26.11 -37.21 12.90
N GLY A 22 -26.08 -38.23 13.74
CA GLY A 22 -25.72 -39.61 13.36
C GLY A 22 -24.31 -40.02 13.75
N ASP A 23 -23.51 -39.13 14.33
CA ASP A 23 -22.20 -39.52 14.87
C ASP A 23 -22.36 -40.40 16.11
N GLU A 24 -21.63 -41.51 16.15
CA GLU A 24 -21.52 -42.39 17.31
C GLU A 24 -20.34 -41.97 18.16
N ILE A 25 -20.61 -41.65 19.44
CA ILE A 25 -19.61 -41.27 20.42
C ILE A 25 -19.48 -42.37 21.46
N ILE A 26 -18.29 -42.93 21.58
CA ILE A 26 -17.97 -43.91 22.63
C ILE A 26 -16.98 -43.27 23.60
N LEU A 27 -17.40 -43.15 24.87
CA LEU A 27 -16.50 -42.76 25.97
C LEU A 27 -16.03 -44.06 26.64
N HIS A 28 -14.72 -44.24 26.77
CA HIS A 28 -14.14 -45.38 27.45
C HIS A 28 -13.01 -44.96 28.38
N TYR A 29 -12.80 -45.80 29.40
CA TYR A 29 -11.69 -45.64 30.32
C TYR A 29 -10.52 -46.50 29.82
N THR A 30 -9.37 -45.89 29.76
CA THR A 30 -8.10 -46.58 29.47
C THR A 30 -7.04 -46.13 30.48
N ASP A 31 -6.18 -47.02 30.90
CA ASP A 31 -5.01 -46.75 31.71
C ASP A 31 -3.78 -46.53 30.83
N ASP A 32 -3.85 -46.92 29.57
CA ASP A 32 -2.77 -46.69 28.57
C ASP A 32 -3.39 -46.48 27.18
N TYR A 33 -3.68 -45.23 26.83
CA TYR A 33 -4.30 -44.84 25.57
C TYR A 33 -3.46 -45.19 24.32
N THR A 34 -2.15 -45.48 24.50
CA THR A 34 -1.27 -45.83 23.37
C THR A 34 -1.49 -47.26 22.87
N LYS A 35 -2.26 -48.07 23.62
CA LYS A 35 -2.59 -49.45 23.30
C LYS A 35 -4.00 -49.61 22.73
N GLU A 36 -4.78 -48.56 22.64
CA GLU A 36 -6.14 -48.59 22.10
C GLU A 36 -6.12 -48.71 20.58
N GLU A 37 -7.01 -49.54 20.03
CA GLU A 37 -7.20 -49.64 18.58
C GLU A 37 -7.80 -48.34 18.03
N GLY A 38 -7.09 -47.67 17.11
CA GLY A 38 -7.44 -46.33 16.60
C GLY A 38 -6.99 -45.16 17.46
N GLY A 39 -6.23 -45.42 18.53
CA GLY A 39 -5.52 -44.39 19.28
C GLY A 39 -4.57 -43.62 18.39
N MET A 40 -4.30 -42.36 18.72
CA MET A 40 -3.26 -41.58 18.05
C MET A 40 -1.97 -42.41 18.04
N THR A 41 -1.21 -42.31 16.94
CA THR A 41 0.20 -42.74 16.94
C THR A 41 0.84 -42.29 18.24
N PRO A 42 1.51 -43.17 18.99
CA PRO A 42 2.04 -42.83 20.30
C PRO A 42 2.72 -41.48 20.20
N ILE A 43 2.40 -40.55 21.10
CA ILE A 43 3.32 -39.46 21.39
C ILE A 43 4.62 -40.18 21.61
N GLU A 44 5.58 -40.00 20.69
CA GLU A 44 6.89 -40.65 20.80
C GLU A 44 7.34 -40.49 22.25
N LYS A 45 7.48 -41.62 22.96
CA LYS A 45 7.93 -41.62 24.34
C LYS A 45 9.11 -40.70 24.40
N PRO A 46 9.16 -39.67 25.27
CA PRO A 46 10.31 -38.76 25.30
C PRO A 46 11.57 -39.60 25.18
N GLY A 47 12.33 -39.38 24.09
CA GLY A 47 13.49 -40.20 23.79
C GLY A 47 14.38 -40.26 25.02
N THR A 48 15.08 -41.34 25.21
CA THR A 48 16.11 -41.44 26.29
C THR A 48 17.34 -40.64 25.85
N ALA A 49 18.18 -40.22 26.81
CA ALA A 49 19.49 -39.64 26.51
C ALA A 49 20.29 -40.48 25.52
N LYS A 50 20.13 -41.81 25.58
CA LYS A 50 20.79 -42.74 24.67
C LYS A 50 20.31 -42.57 23.22
N ASP A 51 19.02 -42.41 22.99
CA ASP A 51 18.47 -42.21 21.63
C ASP A 51 19.02 -40.91 21.02
N VAL A 52 19.13 -39.85 21.81
CA VAL A 52 19.71 -38.57 21.39
C VAL A 52 21.20 -38.70 21.11
N ILE A 53 21.97 -39.41 21.96
CA ILE A 53 23.37 -39.68 21.74
C ILE A 53 23.57 -40.39 20.41
N ASP A 54 22.76 -41.43 20.12
CA ASP A 54 22.80 -42.18 18.87
C ASP A 54 22.44 -41.33 17.63
N LEU A 55 21.49 -40.38 17.75
CA LEU A 55 21.16 -39.42 16.68
C LEU A 55 22.33 -38.45 16.45
N ILE A 56 22.92 -37.91 17.50
CA ILE A 56 24.05 -36.98 17.39
C ILE A 56 25.25 -37.71 16.72
N ASP A 57 25.51 -38.97 17.06
CA ASP A 57 26.60 -39.75 16.46
C ASP A 57 26.38 -40.05 14.98
N LYS A 58 25.11 -40.16 14.53
CA LYS A 58 24.72 -40.32 13.11
C LYS A 58 24.88 -39.06 12.26
N ILE A 59 25.11 -37.88 12.86
CA ILE A 59 25.35 -36.65 12.09
C ILE A 59 26.58 -36.85 11.19
N GLY A 60 27.65 -37.39 11.74
CA GLY A 60 28.90 -37.63 11.02
C GLY A 60 29.64 -36.33 10.65
N THR A 61 30.26 -36.31 9.47
CA THR A 61 30.92 -35.10 8.94
C THR A 61 29.88 -34.13 8.45
N VAL A 62 29.93 -32.87 8.94
CA VAL A 62 28.98 -31.84 8.57
C VAL A 62 29.26 -31.33 7.14
N SER A 63 28.23 -31.34 6.31
CA SER A 63 28.24 -30.79 4.95
C SER A 63 26.99 -29.96 4.74
N PHE A 64 27.07 -28.98 3.82
CA PHE A 64 25.90 -28.13 3.49
C PHE A 64 24.98 -28.87 2.50
N THR A 65 24.19 -29.80 3.04
CA THR A 65 23.20 -30.61 2.30
C THR A 65 21.94 -30.76 3.14
N ASP A 66 20.78 -30.90 2.48
CA ASP A 66 19.49 -31.12 3.14
C ASP A 66 19.52 -32.37 4.03
N ALA A 67 20.19 -33.44 3.57
CA ALA A 67 20.35 -34.67 4.33
C ALA A 67 21.13 -34.47 5.63
N CYS A 68 22.16 -33.61 5.61
CA CYS A 68 22.92 -33.27 6.82
C CYS A 68 22.09 -32.39 7.75
N LYS A 69 21.39 -31.41 7.20
CA LYS A 69 20.48 -30.54 7.96
C LYS A 69 19.41 -31.36 8.68
N ALA A 70 18.75 -32.27 7.96
CA ALA A 70 17.72 -33.14 8.53
C ALA A 70 18.24 -33.96 9.73
N LYS A 71 19.48 -34.46 9.68
CA LYS A 71 20.07 -35.18 10.81
C LYS A 71 20.35 -34.29 12.02
N ILE A 72 20.86 -33.07 11.79
CA ILE A 72 21.09 -32.08 12.83
C ILE A 72 19.77 -31.69 13.49
N ASP A 73 18.74 -31.37 12.66
CA ASP A 73 17.40 -30.95 13.15
C ASP A 73 16.72 -32.08 13.93
N ALA A 74 16.83 -33.31 13.46
CA ALA A 74 16.29 -34.48 14.17
C ALA A 74 16.96 -34.67 15.55
N ALA A 75 18.29 -34.53 15.60
CA ALA A 75 19.05 -34.62 16.88
C ALA A 75 18.68 -33.45 17.80
N ARG A 76 18.54 -32.23 17.29
CA ARG A 76 18.13 -31.04 18.06
C ARG A 76 16.71 -31.22 18.60
N LYS A 77 15.75 -31.57 17.76
CA LYS A 77 14.38 -31.84 18.17
C LYS A 77 14.26 -32.90 19.25
N ALA A 78 15.03 -33.99 19.10
CA ALA A 78 15.05 -35.07 20.08
C ALA A 78 15.68 -34.61 21.41
N TYR A 79 16.76 -33.83 21.38
CA TYR A 79 17.37 -33.25 22.56
C TYR A 79 16.44 -32.28 23.29
N ASP A 80 15.77 -31.40 22.56
CA ASP A 80 14.90 -30.40 23.16
C ASP A 80 13.68 -31.03 23.84
N ALA A 81 13.22 -32.18 23.36
CA ALA A 81 12.12 -32.96 23.93
C ALA A 81 12.48 -33.73 25.21
N LEU A 82 13.80 -33.84 25.58
CA LEU A 82 14.21 -34.51 26.82
C LEU A 82 13.85 -33.69 28.06
N SER A 83 13.62 -34.42 29.17
CA SER A 83 13.57 -33.80 30.50
C SER A 83 14.94 -33.23 30.91
N THR A 84 14.97 -32.33 31.90
CA THR A 84 16.20 -31.74 32.41
C THR A 84 17.20 -32.81 32.86
N GLU A 85 16.73 -33.84 33.57
CA GLU A 85 17.56 -34.95 34.08
C GLU A 85 18.12 -35.83 32.92
N GLU A 86 17.36 -36.02 31.84
CA GLU A 86 17.85 -36.76 30.68
C GLU A 86 18.83 -35.92 29.85
N LYS A 87 18.64 -34.60 29.75
CA LYS A 87 19.60 -33.68 29.08
C LYS A 87 20.98 -33.73 29.70
N GLU A 88 21.07 -33.84 31.03
CA GLU A 88 22.36 -33.95 31.75
C GLU A 88 23.14 -35.23 31.42
N LYS A 89 22.43 -36.29 30.97
CA LYS A 89 23.05 -37.57 30.58
C LYS A 89 23.55 -37.61 29.15
N VAL A 90 23.26 -36.59 28.34
CA VAL A 90 23.69 -36.52 26.93
C VAL A 90 25.17 -36.10 26.88
N THR A 91 26.05 -37.07 26.83
CA THR A 91 27.52 -36.86 26.93
C THR A 91 28.15 -36.22 25.71
N ASN A 92 27.51 -36.32 24.54
CA ASN A 92 27.99 -35.77 23.27
C ASN A 92 27.23 -34.53 22.79
N TYR A 93 26.54 -33.81 23.69
CA TYR A 93 25.76 -32.59 23.35
C TYR A 93 26.61 -31.54 22.63
N LYS A 94 27.88 -31.37 23.05
CA LYS A 94 28.82 -30.47 22.40
C LYS A 94 28.99 -30.77 20.89
N LYS A 95 28.94 -32.06 20.50
CA LYS A 95 29.04 -32.45 19.08
C LYS A 95 27.83 -31.95 18.26
N LEU A 96 26.63 -31.90 18.87
CA LEU A 96 25.46 -31.34 18.25
C LEU A 96 25.59 -29.82 18.01
N THR A 97 25.98 -29.07 19.06
CA THR A 97 26.17 -27.62 18.94
C THR A 97 27.30 -27.26 17.99
N ASP A 98 28.39 -28.02 18.00
CA ASP A 98 29.50 -27.84 17.06
C ASP A 98 29.04 -28.14 15.61
N ALA A 99 28.16 -29.13 15.41
CA ALA A 99 27.61 -29.45 14.10
C ALA A 99 26.66 -28.35 13.59
N GLU A 100 25.82 -27.79 14.45
CA GLU A 100 24.94 -26.64 14.14
C GLU A 100 25.77 -25.42 13.73
N ASP A 101 26.77 -25.08 14.52
CA ASP A 101 27.68 -23.95 14.22
C ASP A 101 28.43 -24.16 12.91
N GLN A 102 28.89 -25.39 12.67
CA GLN A 102 29.61 -25.73 11.43
C GLN A 102 28.63 -25.66 10.22
N TYR A 103 27.43 -26.17 10.35
CA TYR A 103 26.40 -26.09 9.28
C TYR A 103 26.05 -24.63 8.98
N LYS A 104 25.87 -23.81 10.02
CA LYS A 104 25.62 -22.36 9.87
C LYS A 104 26.76 -21.67 9.12
N LYS A 105 28.02 -21.94 9.47
CA LYS A 105 29.18 -21.38 8.77
C LYS A 105 29.24 -21.81 7.30
N LEU A 106 28.86 -23.06 7.00
CA LEU A 106 28.82 -23.58 5.62
C LEU A 106 27.70 -22.91 4.83
N LYS A 107 26.53 -22.71 5.47
CA LYS A 107 25.42 -21.95 4.85
C LYS A 107 25.85 -20.51 4.54
N GLU A 108 26.41 -19.80 5.50
CA GLU A 108 26.90 -18.44 5.31
C GLU A 108 27.97 -18.34 4.22
N ALA A 109 28.82 -19.34 4.09
CA ALA A 109 29.85 -19.42 3.05
C ALA A 109 29.21 -19.64 1.65
N ASP A 110 28.21 -20.51 1.57
CA ASP A 110 27.45 -20.76 0.32
C ASP A 110 26.67 -19.50 -0.10
N ASP A 111 25.97 -18.86 0.85
CA ASP A 111 25.21 -17.63 0.60
C ASP A 111 26.13 -16.50 0.08
N LYS A 112 27.30 -16.30 0.74
CA LYS A 112 28.32 -15.36 0.28
C LYS A 112 28.88 -15.72 -1.10
N ALA A 113 29.08 -17.01 -1.37
CA ALA A 113 29.58 -17.46 -2.67
C ALA A 113 28.57 -17.20 -3.79
N LYS A 114 27.28 -17.41 -3.55
CA LYS A 114 26.20 -17.13 -4.51
C LYS A 114 26.05 -15.64 -4.75
N ALA A 115 26.05 -14.81 -3.70
CA ALA A 115 26.02 -13.36 -3.83
C ALA A 115 27.24 -12.83 -4.58
N LYS A 116 28.44 -13.35 -4.25
CA LYS A 116 29.67 -13.01 -4.96
C LYS A 116 29.62 -13.41 -6.44
N ALA A 117 29.03 -14.53 -6.78
CA ALA A 117 28.87 -14.94 -8.18
C ALA A 117 28.04 -13.90 -8.97
N VAL A 118 27.03 -13.28 -8.35
CA VAL A 118 26.27 -12.17 -8.96
C VAL A 118 27.15 -10.92 -9.05
N ASP A 119 27.89 -10.54 -8.02
CA ASP A 119 28.82 -9.42 -8.07
C ASP A 119 29.90 -9.61 -9.16
N ASP A 120 30.32 -10.85 -9.40
CA ASP A 120 31.26 -11.18 -10.49
C ASP A 120 30.60 -11.05 -11.87
N LEU A 121 29.30 -11.40 -12.03
CA LEU A 121 28.53 -11.15 -13.23
C LEU A 121 28.39 -9.64 -13.49
N ILE A 122 28.06 -8.87 -12.46
CA ILE A 122 27.96 -7.41 -12.56
C ILE A 122 29.30 -6.81 -12.97
N SER A 123 30.39 -7.28 -12.40
CA SER A 123 31.75 -6.81 -12.73
C SER A 123 32.15 -7.09 -14.18
N LYS A 124 31.62 -8.16 -14.78
CA LYS A 124 31.87 -8.52 -16.19
C LYS A 124 31.16 -7.62 -17.18
N ILE A 125 30.17 -6.82 -16.75
CA ILE A 125 29.51 -5.84 -17.62
C ILE A 125 30.52 -4.82 -18.12
N GLY A 126 31.46 -4.41 -17.25
CA GLY A 126 32.49 -3.45 -17.60
C GLY A 126 31.94 -2.10 -18.07
N THR A 127 32.56 -1.52 -19.09
CA THR A 127 32.04 -0.30 -19.70
C THR A 127 30.75 -0.60 -20.45
N VAL A 128 29.66 0.07 -20.08
CA VAL A 128 28.36 -0.13 -20.71
C VAL A 128 28.35 0.43 -22.14
N THR A 129 28.00 -0.45 -23.06
CA THR A 129 27.81 -0.14 -24.50
C THR A 129 26.44 -0.64 -24.95
N ILE A 130 26.06 -0.34 -26.18
CA ILE A 130 24.81 -0.81 -26.80
C ILE A 130 24.68 -2.36 -26.78
N ASN A 131 25.80 -3.06 -26.77
CA ASN A 131 25.87 -4.52 -26.80
C ASN A 131 25.90 -5.15 -25.39
N SER A 132 25.84 -4.36 -24.33
CA SER A 132 25.93 -4.86 -22.95
C SER A 132 24.67 -5.57 -22.45
N GLY A 133 23.59 -5.57 -23.23
CA GLY A 133 22.29 -6.11 -22.82
C GLY A 133 22.34 -7.56 -22.33
N ALA A 134 23.07 -8.44 -23.04
CA ALA A 134 23.19 -9.85 -22.63
C ALA A 134 23.89 -10.02 -21.26
N ALA A 135 24.93 -9.22 -21.00
CA ALA A 135 25.65 -9.27 -19.72
C ALA A 135 24.81 -8.69 -18.57
N ILE A 136 24.07 -7.61 -18.83
CA ILE A 136 23.15 -6.99 -17.86
C ILE A 136 22.03 -7.98 -17.50
N ASN A 137 21.38 -8.59 -18.51
CA ASN A 137 20.32 -9.58 -18.28
C ASN A 137 20.85 -10.80 -17.52
N ALA A 138 22.04 -11.31 -17.84
CA ALA A 138 22.63 -12.41 -17.12
C ALA A 138 22.91 -12.08 -15.65
N ALA A 139 23.29 -10.83 -15.33
CA ALA A 139 23.48 -10.37 -13.96
C ALA A 139 22.14 -10.26 -13.22
N TRP A 140 21.08 -9.74 -13.85
CA TRP A 140 19.72 -9.72 -13.30
C TRP A 140 19.16 -11.12 -13.09
N ASP A 141 19.33 -12.03 -14.04
CA ASP A 141 18.91 -13.43 -13.92
C ASP A 141 19.61 -14.13 -12.75
N GLY A 142 20.90 -13.82 -12.56
CA GLY A 142 21.65 -14.30 -11.39
C GLY A 142 21.10 -13.75 -10.09
N TYR A 143 20.85 -12.44 -10.03
CA TYR A 143 20.31 -11.76 -8.85
C TYR A 143 18.91 -12.25 -8.49
N ASN A 144 18.03 -12.42 -9.47
CA ASN A 144 16.66 -12.84 -9.25
C ASN A 144 16.52 -14.28 -8.73
N LYS A 145 17.54 -15.13 -8.95
CA LYS A 145 17.59 -16.52 -8.43
C LYS A 145 18.04 -16.60 -6.97
N LEU A 146 18.54 -15.51 -6.40
CA LEU A 146 18.97 -15.46 -5.02
C LEU A 146 17.78 -15.42 -4.05
N THR A 147 17.94 -16.01 -2.86
CA THR A 147 17.02 -15.81 -1.74
C THR A 147 17.09 -14.38 -1.21
N ALA A 148 16.16 -13.95 -0.37
CA ALA A 148 16.17 -12.62 0.23
C ALA A 148 17.47 -12.36 0.99
N GLU A 149 17.92 -13.33 1.82
CA GLU A 149 19.16 -13.22 2.60
C GLU A 149 20.41 -13.13 1.69
N GLN A 150 20.42 -13.88 0.58
CA GLN A 150 21.51 -13.83 -0.40
C GLN A 150 21.56 -12.51 -1.16
N LYS A 151 20.38 -11.92 -1.48
CA LYS A 151 20.27 -10.61 -2.14
C LYS A 151 20.88 -9.49 -1.30
N GLU A 152 20.71 -9.54 0.01
CA GLU A 152 21.32 -8.58 0.95
C GLU A 152 22.87 -8.62 0.94
N LEU A 153 23.44 -9.75 0.55
CA LEU A 153 24.89 -9.91 0.47
C LEU A 153 25.50 -9.42 -0.87
N VAL A 154 24.67 -9.05 -1.85
CA VAL A 154 25.14 -8.53 -3.13
C VAL A 154 25.59 -7.08 -2.96
N THR A 155 26.89 -6.82 -3.16
CA THR A 155 27.49 -5.50 -2.92
C THR A 155 27.42 -4.55 -4.11
N LYS A 156 27.16 -5.05 -5.32
CA LYS A 156 27.21 -4.27 -6.57
C LYS A 156 25.85 -4.04 -7.22
N LEU A 157 24.74 -4.18 -6.47
CA LEU A 157 23.40 -3.99 -7.01
C LEU A 157 23.22 -2.61 -7.64
N SER A 158 23.69 -1.54 -6.98
CA SER A 158 23.62 -0.17 -7.52
C SER A 158 24.37 -0.02 -8.84
N THR A 159 25.49 -0.73 -8.99
CA THR A 159 26.25 -0.76 -10.26
C THR A 159 25.45 -1.43 -11.38
N LEU A 160 24.70 -2.52 -11.06
CA LEU A 160 23.83 -3.19 -12.03
C LEU A 160 22.67 -2.29 -12.45
N GLN A 161 22.03 -1.61 -11.49
CA GLN A 161 20.95 -0.66 -11.76
C GLN A 161 21.43 0.49 -12.65
N GLU A 162 22.61 1.06 -12.36
CA GLU A 162 23.18 2.13 -13.17
C GLU A 162 23.56 1.63 -14.59
N ALA A 163 24.13 0.43 -14.69
CA ALA A 163 24.44 -0.18 -15.97
C ALA A 163 23.18 -0.39 -16.83
N THR A 164 22.08 -0.83 -16.20
CA THR A 164 20.77 -1.00 -16.85
C THR A 164 20.23 0.34 -17.36
N ARG A 165 20.23 1.37 -16.50
CA ARG A 165 19.79 2.72 -16.87
C ARG A 165 20.59 3.28 -18.05
N LYS A 166 21.93 3.15 -17.98
CA LYS A 166 22.83 3.61 -19.04
C LYS A 166 22.64 2.85 -20.35
N TRP A 167 22.40 1.55 -20.29
CA TRP A 167 22.12 0.73 -21.47
C TRP A 167 20.78 1.10 -22.09
N ASN A 168 19.73 1.32 -21.29
CA ASN A 168 18.43 1.77 -21.76
C ASN A 168 18.54 3.12 -22.46
N GLN A 169 19.33 4.06 -21.89
CA GLN A 169 19.58 5.36 -22.53
C GLN A 169 20.29 5.19 -23.87
N LEU A 170 21.34 4.37 -23.95
CA LEU A 170 22.07 4.12 -25.22
C LEU A 170 21.15 3.50 -26.28
N LYS A 171 20.21 2.63 -25.90
CA LYS A 171 19.21 2.07 -26.82
C LYS A 171 18.25 3.15 -27.34
N ALA A 172 17.79 4.02 -26.46
CA ALA A 172 16.94 5.15 -26.84
C ALA A 172 17.70 6.14 -27.74
N ASP A 173 18.95 6.48 -27.41
CA ASP A 173 19.79 7.39 -28.18
C ASP A 173 20.05 6.88 -29.61
N GLU A 174 20.15 5.56 -29.79
CA GLU A 174 20.27 4.96 -31.12
C GLU A 174 19.04 5.23 -31.98
N VAL A 175 17.84 5.06 -31.35
CA VAL A 175 16.57 5.34 -32.04
C VAL A 175 16.39 6.84 -32.28
N ILE A 176 16.75 7.70 -31.32
CA ILE A 176 16.74 9.16 -31.49
C ILE A 176 17.56 9.57 -32.72
N LYS A 177 18.77 9.01 -32.88
CA LYS A 177 19.63 9.29 -34.04
C LYS A 177 19.03 8.79 -35.35
N LEU A 178 18.29 7.68 -35.37
CA LEU A 178 17.61 7.22 -36.58
C LEU A 178 16.47 8.16 -36.95
N ILE A 179 15.69 8.62 -35.96
CA ILE A 179 14.61 9.59 -36.16
C ILE A 179 15.17 10.94 -36.67
N ASP A 180 16.29 11.39 -36.10
CA ASP A 180 16.91 12.65 -36.50
C ASP A 180 17.40 12.65 -37.98
N LYS A 181 17.74 11.47 -38.49
CA LYS A 181 18.15 11.30 -39.91
C LYS A 181 16.99 11.36 -40.91
N ILE A 182 15.74 11.35 -40.44
CA ILE A 182 14.58 11.51 -41.32
C ILE A 182 14.60 12.94 -41.88
N GLU A 183 14.61 13.02 -43.22
CA GLU A 183 14.62 14.29 -43.95
C GLU A 183 13.36 15.11 -43.68
N ASP A 184 13.51 16.41 -43.59
CA ASP A 184 12.42 17.39 -43.54
C ASP A 184 12.66 18.45 -44.61
N PRO A 185 11.73 18.61 -45.58
CA PRO A 185 10.45 17.93 -45.72
C PRO A 185 10.57 16.46 -46.14
N VAL A 186 9.55 15.66 -45.67
CA VAL A 186 9.42 14.25 -46.07
C VAL A 186 9.13 14.13 -47.56
N THR A 187 9.81 13.20 -48.22
CA THR A 187 9.62 12.89 -49.64
C THR A 187 9.36 11.39 -49.83
N GLU A 188 9.03 10.92 -51.03
CA GLU A 188 8.87 9.49 -51.33
C GLU A 188 10.16 8.68 -51.01
N LYS A 189 11.34 9.31 -51.05
CA LYS A 189 12.62 8.68 -50.71
C LYS A 189 12.81 8.46 -49.21
N SER A 190 12.06 9.16 -48.38
CA SER A 190 12.15 9.08 -46.92
C SER A 190 11.59 7.76 -46.34
N LYS A 191 10.93 6.92 -47.18
CA LYS A 191 10.32 5.65 -46.77
C LYS A 191 11.27 4.79 -45.94
N THR A 192 12.44 4.54 -46.46
CA THR A 192 13.41 3.63 -45.84
C THR A 192 13.89 4.12 -44.47
N SER A 193 14.11 5.42 -44.31
CA SER A 193 14.55 6.02 -43.03
C SER A 193 13.42 6.00 -42.01
N ILE A 194 12.19 6.26 -42.42
CA ILE A 194 10.99 6.21 -41.56
C ILE A 194 10.76 4.77 -41.09
N GLU A 195 10.73 3.78 -41.99
CA GLU A 195 10.54 2.36 -41.65
C GLU A 195 11.67 1.84 -40.73
N ALA A 196 12.91 2.23 -40.97
CA ALA A 196 14.03 1.85 -40.11
C ALA A 196 13.92 2.42 -38.70
N ALA A 197 13.55 3.71 -38.59
CA ALA A 197 13.33 4.36 -37.29
C ALA A 197 12.16 3.73 -36.54
N ARG A 198 11.03 3.46 -37.22
CA ARG A 198 9.85 2.79 -36.63
C ARG A 198 10.21 1.40 -36.13
N LYS A 199 10.83 0.58 -36.94
CA LYS A 199 11.26 -0.77 -36.56
C LYS A 199 12.18 -0.76 -35.33
N ALA A 200 13.11 0.19 -35.28
CA ALA A 200 14.02 0.33 -34.15
C ALA A 200 13.28 0.79 -32.89
N TYR A 201 12.34 1.73 -33.02
CA TYR A 201 11.49 2.19 -31.90
C TYR A 201 10.59 1.07 -31.35
N ASP A 202 9.96 0.28 -32.24
CA ASP A 202 9.04 -0.78 -31.83
C ASP A 202 9.78 -1.92 -31.12
N ALA A 203 11.06 -2.14 -31.41
CA ALA A 203 11.92 -3.12 -30.75
C ALA A 203 12.36 -2.71 -29.33
N LEU A 204 12.13 -1.46 -28.91
CA LEU A 204 12.44 -0.99 -27.57
C LEU A 204 11.45 -1.52 -26.53
N THR A 205 11.95 -1.75 -25.31
CA THR A 205 11.09 -1.98 -24.14
C THR A 205 10.29 -0.72 -23.79
N LYS A 206 9.26 -0.84 -22.95
CA LYS A 206 8.47 0.31 -22.48
C LYS A 206 9.36 1.39 -21.86
N ASP A 207 10.31 0.99 -21.01
CA ASP A 207 11.21 1.93 -20.33
C ASP A 207 12.14 2.64 -21.31
N GLN A 208 12.64 1.92 -22.33
CA GLN A 208 13.47 2.51 -23.39
C GLN A 208 12.66 3.47 -24.27
N LYS A 209 11.39 3.15 -24.59
CA LYS A 209 10.49 4.02 -25.35
C LYS A 209 10.24 5.34 -24.65
N ASN A 210 10.10 5.33 -23.31
CA ASN A 210 9.92 6.54 -22.51
C ASN A 210 11.13 7.50 -22.57
N LEU A 211 12.31 7.00 -22.93
CA LEU A 211 13.53 7.80 -23.08
C LEU A 211 13.71 8.41 -24.47
N VAL A 212 12.87 8.05 -25.47
CA VAL A 212 12.95 8.59 -26.82
C VAL A 212 12.24 9.95 -26.88
N THR A 213 13.02 11.01 -26.86
CA THR A 213 12.52 12.40 -26.75
C THR A 213 11.92 12.98 -28.03
N ASN A 214 12.28 12.42 -29.19
CA ASN A 214 11.86 12.94 -30.50
C ASN A 214 10.87 12.03 -31.26
N VAL A 215 10.12 11.16 -30.50
CA VAL A 215 9.16 10.24 -31.12
C VAL A 215 8.08 10.98 -31.94
N LYS A 216 7.73 12.21 -31.54
CA LYS A 216 6.80 13.05 -32.31
C LYS A 216 7.27 13.30 -33.74
N LYS A 217 8.58 13.55 -33.96
CA LYS A 217 9.14 13.72 -35.31
C LYS A 217 8.94 12.47 -36.17
N LEU A 218 9.05 11.26 -35.57
CA LEU A 218 8.78 10.01 -36.28
C LEU A 218 7.32 9.89 -36.70
N THR A 219 6.38 10.15 -35.78
CA THR A 219 4.94 10.09 -36.07
C THR A 219 4.51 11.15 -37.08
N ASP A 220 5.05 12.36 -36.98
CA ASP A 220 4.77 13.43 -37.93
C ASP A 220 5.31 13.05 -39.35
N ALA A 221 6.50 12.45 -39.41
CA ALA A 221 7.09 11.99 -40.68
C ALA A 221 6.29 10.84 -41.31
N GLU A 222 5.79 9.90 -40.50
CA GLU A 222 4.90 8.83 -40.96
C GLU A 222 3.58 9.37 -41.52
N THR A 223 3.00 10.36 -40.85
CA THR A 223 1.79 11.04 -41.28
C THR A 223 2.02 11.81 -42.57
N ALA A 224 3.13 12.56 -42.66
CA ALA A 224 3.49 13.28 -43.87
C ALA A 224 3.70 12.33 -45.06
N TYR A 225 4.40 11.21 -44.84
CA TYR A 225 4.60 10.19 -45.85
C TYR A 225 3.28 9.53 -46.30
N ALA A 226 2.39 9.22 -45.34
CA ALA A 226 1.07 8.70 -45.63
C ALA A 226 0.22 9.69 -46.46
N LYS A 227 0.21 10.99 -46.09
CA LYS A 227 -0.47 12.04 -46.85
C LYS A 227 0.09 12.19 -48.29
N LEU A 228 1.39 11.99 -48.48
CA LEU A 228 2.04 12.08 -49.79
C LEU A 228 1.68 10.89 -50.69
N THR A 229 1.50 9.69 -50.14
CA THR A 229 1.37 8.44 -50.90
C THR A 229 -0.05 7.87 -50.92
N ALA A 230 -0.96 8.42 -50.14
CA ALA A 230 -2.36 7.98 -50.05
C ALA A 230 -3.14 8.32 -51.35
N SER A 231 -3.99 7.41 -51.78
CA SER A 231 -4.97 7.65 -52.81
C SER A 231 -6.05 8.64 -52.33
N GLU A 232 -6.79 9.25 -53.27
CA GLU A 232 -7.93 10.12 -52.88
C GLU A 232 -8.99 9.34 -52.11
N GLU A 233 -9.25 8.06 -52.45
CA GLU A 233 -10.16 7.17 -51.68
C GLU A 233 -9.71 6.98 -50.23
N ASP A 234 -8.37 6.81 -50.01
CA ASP A 234 -7.85 6.69 -48.66
C ASP A 234 -8.01 7.96 -47.83
N LYS A 235 -7.84 9.12 -48.48
CA LYS A 235 -8.02 10.43 -47.86
C LYS A 235 -9.48 10.68 -47.51
N GLU A 236 -10.42 10.34 -48.43
CA GLU A 236 -11.85 10.46 -48.17
C GLU A 236 -12.29 9.61 -46.97
N LYS A 237 -11.88 8.34 -46.92
CA LYS A 237 -12.21 7.47 -45.79
C LYS A 237 -11.62 7.96 -44.45
N ALA A 238 -10.42 8.47 -44.46
CA ALA A 238 -9.82 9.05 -43.25
C ALA A 238 -10.56 10.34 -42.85
N GLN A 239 -10.97 11.20 -43.82
CA GLN A 239 -11.70 12.42 -43.55
C GLN A 239 -13.06 12.16 -42.91
N GLU A 240 -13.79 11.12 -43.37
CA GLU A 240 -15.05 10.72 -42.75
C GLU A 240 -14.89 10.42 -41.25
N VAL A 241 -13.77 9.78 -40.86
CA VAL A 241 -13.47 9.49 -39.45
C VAL A 241 -13.05 10.74 -38.69
N ILE A 242 -12.21 11.60 -39.29
CA ILE A 242 -11.86 12.91 -38.72
C ILE A 242 -13.11 13.72 -38.39
N ASP A 243 -14.07 13.77 -39.34
CA ASP A 243 -15.33 14.51 -39.17
C ASP A 243 -16.21 13.92 -38.05
N LEU A 244 -16.16 12.59 -37.81
CA LEU A 244 -16.85 11.98 -36.67
C LEU A 244 -16.18 12.36 -35.36
N ILE A 245 -14.85 12.33 -35.31
CA ILE A 245 -14.08 12.68 -34.12
C ILE A 245 -14.24 14.17 -33.76
N ASP A 246 -14.24 15.05 -34.74
CA ASP A 246 -14.41 16.50 -34.53
C ASP A 246 -15.74 16.89 -33.86
N LYS A 247 -16.74 16.00 -33.91
CA LYS A 247 -18.02 16.19 -33.21
C LYS A 247 -17.94 15.89 -31.71
N LEU A 248 -16.86 15.26 -31.24
CA LEU A 248 -16.68 14.80 -29.86
C LEU A 248 -16.11 15.88 -28.91
N LYS A 249 -16.27 17.18 -29.22
CA LYS A 249 -15.63 18.27 -28.44
C LYS A 249 -16.18 18.39 -27.00
N ASP A 250 -17.49 18.19 -26.82
CA ASP A 250 -18.15 18.33 -25.52
C ASP A 250 -18.74 16.99 -25.08
N VAL A 251 -17.88 16.14 -24.46
CA VAL A 251 -18.27 14.80 -24.01
C VAL A 251 -19.17 14.88 -22.78
N THR A 252 -20.38 14.34 -22.92
CA THR A 252 -21.37 14.13 -21.85
C THR A 252 -21.68 12.62 -21.73
N PRO A 253 -22.42 12.16 -20.71
CA PRO A 253 -22.88 10.76 -20.65
C PRO A 253 -23.66 10.31 -21.89
N ASP A 254 -24.34 11.23 -22.58
CA ASP A 254 -25.13 10.95 -23.80
C ASP A 254 -24.27 10.80 -25.06
N SER A 255 -22.98 11.15 -25.00
CA SER A 255 -22.06 11.07 -26.15
C SER A 255 -21.61 9.64 -26.49
N GLU A 256 -22.09 8.62 -25.75
CA GLU A 256 -21.66 7.22 -25.92
C GLU A 256 -21.79 6.73 -27.36
N LYS A 257 -22.97 6.93 -27.97
CA LYS A 257 -23.24 6.46 -29.34
C LYS A 257 -22.32 7.10 -30.37
N ASP A 258 -22.01 8.36 -30.21
CA ASP A 258 -21.14 9.10 -31.13
C ASP A 258 -19.67 8.66 -30.98
N ILE A 259 -19.24 8.43 -29.76
CA ILE A 259 -17.89 7.90 -29.46
C ILE A 259 -17.72 6.47 -30.00
N GLU A 260 -18.72 5.58 -29.76
CA GLU A 260 -18.71 4.22 -30.31
C GLU A 260 -18.72 4.21 -31.84
N ALA A 261 -19.46 5.11 -32.48
CA ALA A 261 -19.51 5.25 -33.93
C ALA A 261 -18.14 5.68 -34.49
N ALA A 262 -17.50 6.69 -33.86
CA ALA A 262 -16.18 7.16 -34.24
C ALA A 262 -15.11 6.07 -34.06
N ARG A 263 -15.16 5.33 -32.93
CA ARG A 263 -14.26 4.20 -32.65
C ARG A 263 -14.42 3.10 -33.71
N LYS A 264 -15.62 2.68 -33.98
CA LYS A 264 -15.92 1.64 -34.98
C LYS A 264 -15.45 2.06 -36.38
N ALA A 265 -15.66 3.31 -36.75
CA ALA A 265 -15.20 3.84 -38.02
C ALA A 265 -13.66 3.86 -38.11
N TYR A 266 -12.99 4.32 -37.05
CA TYR A 266 -11.52 4.30 -36.97
C TYR A 266 -10.93 2.90 -37.04
N ASP A 267 -11.51 1.93 -36.33
CA ASP A 267 -11.01 0.55 -36.29
C ASP A 267 -11.16 -0.14 -37.66
N ALA A 268 -12.13 0.27 -38.47
CA ALA A 268 -12.35 -0.25 -39.82
C ALA A 268 -11.32 0.28 -40.85
N LEU A 269 -10.57 1.33 -40.53
CA LEU A 269 -9.54 1.88 -41.41
C LEU A 269 -8.34 0.95 -41.55
N THR A 270 -7.69 0.98 -42.73
CA THR A 270 -6.37 0.37 -42.94
C THR A 270 -5.28 1.13 -42.17
N ASP A 271 -4.11 0.52 -41.97
CA ASP A 271 -2.99 1.16 -41.28
C ASP A 271 -2.53 2.46 -41.97
N LEU A 272 -2.64 2.54 -43.29
CA LEU A 272 -2.35 3.75 -44.05
C LEU A 272 -3.37 4.85 -43.75
N GLN A 273 -4.67 4.52 -43.79
CA GLN A 273 -5.77 5.44 -43.52
C GLN A 273 -5.73 5.93 -42.06
N LYS A 274 -5.43 5.06 -41.08
CA LYS A 274 -5.25 5.44 -39.67
C LYS A 274 -4.17 6.51 -39.46
N LYS A 275 -3.09 6.46 -40.25
CA LYS A 275 -2.03 7.49 -40.21
C LYS A 275 -2.46 8.85 -40.78
N LEU A 276 -3.56 8.90 -41.53
CA LEU A 276 -4.14 10.14 -42.03
C LEU A 276 -5.06 10.83 -41.02
N VAL A 277 -5.53 10.09 -40.00
CA VAL A 277 -6.39 10.63 -38.93
C VAL A 277 -5.51 11.34 -37.91
N ASP A 278 -5.49 12.68 -37.96
CA ASP A 278 -4.60 13.51 -37.15
C ASP A 278 -5.21 13.96 -35.80
N ASN A 279 -6.51 13.68 -35.58
CA ASN A 279 -7.24 13.97 -34.35
C ASN A 279 -7.58 12.72 -33.52
N TYR A 280 -6.83 11.61 -33.69
CA TYR A 280 -7.08 10.36 -32.97
C TYR A 280 -6.99 10.50 -31.44
N ASP A 281 -6.13 11.38 -30.95
CA ASP A 281 -6.01 11.75 -29.53
C ASP A 281 -7.30 12.32 -28.95
N VAL A 282 -8.10 13.06 -29.76
CA VAL A 282 -9.43 13.54 -29.36
C VAL A 282 -10.37 12.37 -29.09
N LEU A 283 -10.37 11.33 -29.94
CA LEU A 283 -11.18 10.12 -29.74
C LEU A 283 -10.79 9.40 -28.44
N THR A 284 -9.51 9.16 -28.22
CA THR A 284 -9.04 8.48 -27.00
C THR A 284 -9.32 9.28 -25.74
N THR A 285 -9.22 10.61 -25.83
CA THR A 285 -9.58 11.52 -24.74
C THR A 285 -11.09 11.49 -24.47
N ALA A 286 -11.91 11.47 -25.53
CA ALA A 286 -13.36 11.37 -25.40
C ALA A 286 -13.81 10.06 -24.75
N GLU A 287 -13.20 8.92 -25.12
CA GLU A 287 -13.46 7.62 -24.50
C GLU A 287 -13.10 7.61 -23.01
N THR A 288 -11.92 8.14 -22.68
CA THR A 288 -11.47 8.25 -21.28
C THR A 288 -12.43 9.12 -20.48
N LYS A 289 -12.82 10.28 -21.01
CA LYS A 289 -13.77 11.20 -20.36
C LYS A 289 -15.15 10.58 -20.18
N LEU A 290 -15.65 9.85 -21.18
CA LEU A 290 -16.94 9.13 -21.06
C LEU A 290 -16.89 8.07 -19.96
N ALA A 291 -15.81 7.25 -19.92
CA ALA A 291 -15.62 6.26 -18.86
C ALA A 291 -15.58 6.91 -17.47
N MET A 292 -14.88 8.04 -17.35
CA MET A 292 -14.83 8.83 -16.12
C MET A 292 -16.22 9.36 -15.73
N LEU A 293 -16.98 9.93 -16.66
CA LEU A 293 -18.33 10.46 -16.40
C LEU A 293 -19.29 9.34 -15.99
N LYS A 294 -19.21 8.17 -16.61
CA LYS A 294 -20.01 7.00 -16.21
C LYS A 294 -19.64 6.52 -14.80
N ALA A 295 -18.35 6.44 -14.50
CA ALA A 295 -17.88 6.08 -13.16
C ALA A 295 -18.30 7.12 -12.10
N MET A 296 -18.18 8.42 -12.40
CA MET A 296 -18.66 9.48 -11.52
C MET A 296 -20.18 9.44 -11.35
N GLY A 297 -20.93 9.10 -12.41
CA GLY A 297 -22.39 8.95 -12.31
C GLY A 297 -22.81 8.01 -11.19
N LYS A 298 -22.08 6.90 -11.01
CA LYS A 298 -22.31 5.90 -9.96
C LYS A 298 -22.03 6.43 -8.55
N VAL A 299 -20.95 7.20 -8.38
CA VAL A 299 -20.53 7.73 -7.06
C VAL A 299 -20.99 9.16 -6.81
N SER A 300 -21.51 9.86 -7.82
CA SER A 300 -21.76 11.31 -7.73
C SER A 300 -22.73 11.67 -6.61
N ASN A 301 -23.87 10.97 -6.49
CA ASN A 301 -24.84 11.26 -5.44
C ASN A 301 -24.29 10.94 -4.04
N PRO A 302 -23.74 9.75 -3.73
CA PRO A 302 -23.08 9.49 -2.44
C PRO A 302 -21.98 10.48 -2.11
N TYR A 303 -21.17 10.88 -3.10
CA TYR A 303 -20.09 11.84 -2.91
C TYR A 303 -20.59 13.24 -2.56
N ILE A 304 -21.57 13.77 -3.32
CA ILE A 304 -22.14 15.10 -3.09
C ILE A 304 -22.85 15.16 -1.75
N THR A 305 -23.77 14.22 -1.51
CA THR A 305 -24.62 14.26 -0.31
C THR A 305 -23.83 13.96 0.98
N THR A 306 -22.77 13.14 0.92
CA THR A 306 -21.89 12.94 2.08
C THR A 306 -21.06 14.18 2.35
N GLY A 307 -20.58 14.88 1.32
CA GLY A 307 -19.93 16.17 1.47
C GLY A 307 -20.84 17.21 2.12
N ASP A 308 -22.10 17.32 1.64
CA ASP A 308 -23.11 18.21 2.23
C ASP A 308 -23.41 17.87 3.70
N TYR A 309 -23.51 16.57 4.01
CA TYR A 309 -23.68 16.08 5.37
C TYR A 309 -22.50 16.49 6.27
N MET A 310 -21.26 16.28 5.80
CA MET A 310 -20.05 16.61 6.57
C MET A 310 -19.92 18.13 6.77
N GLU A 311 -20.21 18.95 5.76
CA GLU A 311 -20.25 20.41 5.91
C GLU A 311 -21.30 20.85 6.94
N ALA A 312 -22.45 20.17 7.02
CA ALA A 312 -23.50 20.47 7.99
C ALA A 312 -23.15 20.08 9.45
N LEU A 313 -22.12 19.24 9.68
CA LEU A 313 -21.64 18.93 11.03
C LEU A 313 -20.98 20.14 11.72
N GLY A 314 -20.62 21.17 10.97
CA GLY A 314 -20.01 22.39 11.50
C GLY A 314 -18.50 22.29 11.69
N THR A 315 -17.94 23.15 12.54
CA THR A 315 -16.49 23.29 12.74
C THR A 315 -15.84 21.99 13.22
N PRO A 316 -14.81 21.46 12.51
CA PRO A 316 -14.10 20.26 12.93
C PRO A 316 -13.47 20.40 14.34
N SER A 317 -13.28 19.27 15.00
CA SER A 317 -12.49 19.16 16.22
C SER A 317 -11.01 18.90 15.89
N VAL A 318 -10.12 18.97 16.89
CA VAL A 318 -8.78 18.40 16.78
C VAL A 318 -8.87 16.96 17.27
N GLY A 319 -8.65 16.00 16.39
CA GLY A 319 -8.77 14.58 16.71
C GLY A 319 -9.08 13.75 15.47
N SER A 320 -8.99 12.42 15.60
CA SER A 320 -9.17 11.50 14.46
C SER A 320 -10.63 11.31 14.04
N ILE A 321 -11.60 11.67 14.85
CA ILE A 321 -13.04 11.59 14.52
C ILE A 321 -13.65 12.99 14.64
N GLY A 322 -14.34 13.44 13.60
CA GLY A 322 -14.87 14.80 13.49
C GLY A 322 -13.78 15.86 13.35
N GLY A 323 -12.56 15.47 12.98
CA GLY A 323 -11.37 16.31 12.96
C GLY A 323 -10.60 16.26 11.65
N GLU A 324 -9.33 15.87 11.71
CA GLU A 324 -8.40 16.03 10.60
C GLU A 324 -8.83 15.24 9.34
N TRP A 325 -9.44 14.06 9.46
CA TRP A 325 -9.92 13.30 8.30
C TRP A 325 -11.10 13.98 7.61
N MET A 326 -12.00 14.61 8.40
CA MET A 326 -13.05 15.47 7.87
C MET A 326 -12.45 16.67 7.12
N VAL A 327 -11.46 17.35 7.72
CA VAL A 327 -10.75 18.49 7.10
C VAL A 327 -10.12 18.08 5.77
N ILE A 328 -9.38 16.97 5.74
CA ILE A 328 -8.73 16.47 4.53
C ILE A 328 -9.77 16.12 3.47
N GLY A 329 -10.80 15.36 3.83
CA GLY A 329 -11.87 14.97 2.90
C GLY A 329 -12.53 16.18 2.23
N LEU A 330 -12.93 17.18 3.01
CA LEU A 330 -13.58 18.39 2.50
C LEU A 330 -12.61 19.26 1.70
N ALA A 331 -11.44 19.59 2.23
CA ALA A 331 -10.48 20.46 1.53
C ALA A 331 -10.02 19.83 0.20
N ARG A 332 -9.78 18.53 0.16
CA ARG A 332 -9.33 17.84 -1.05
C ARG A 332 -10.44 17.59 -2.08
N SER A 333 -11.70 17.73 -1.68
CA SER A 333 -12.86 17.69 -2.58
C SER A 333 -13.23 19.07 -3.17
N ASP A 334 -12.38 20.08 -2.96
CA ASP A 334 -12.62 21.49 -3.33
C ASP A 334 -13.85 22.10 -2.63
N ARG A 335 -14.24 21.55 -1.47
CA ARG A 335 -15.30 22.09 -0.63
C ARG A 335 -14.75 23.01 0.45
N ASN A 336 -15.59 23.86 0.98
CA ASN A 336 -15.22 24.66 2.14
C ASN A 336 -15.18 23.78 3.41
N VAL A 337 -14.14 23.93 4.20
CA VAL A 337 -14.11 23.37 5.55
C VAL A 337 -14.87 24.33 6.46
N PRO A 338 -16.01 23.93 7.07
CA PRO A 338 -16.79 24.83 7.89
C PRO A 338 -16.01 25.27 9.12
N GLY A 339 -16.02 26.58 9.39
CA GLY A 339 -15.29 27.15 10.53
C GLY A 339 -13.79 26.89 10.52
N VAL A 340 -13.15 26.91 9.34
CA VAL A 340 -11.71 26.58 9.17
C VAL A 340 -10.80 27.43 10.05
N GLU A 341 -11.11 28.70 10.27
CA GLU A 341 -10.33 29.58 11.16
C GLU A 341 -10.47 29.17 12.65
N ASP A 342 -11.67 28.78 13.07
CA ASP A 342 -11.90 28.28 14.42
C ASP A 342 -11.26 26.89 14.62
N TYR A 343 -11.26 26.05 13.59
CA TYR A 343 -10.50 24.81 13.60
C TYR A 343 -9.01 25.09 13.78
N TYR A 344 -8.45 26.02 13.01
CA TYR A 344 -7.02 26.38 13.13
C TYR A 344 -6.68 26.93 14.52
N LYS A 345 -7.53 27.75 15.12
CA LYS A 345 -7.34 28.21 16.52
C LYS A 345 -7.30 27.03 17.50
N LYS A 346 -8.22 26.06 17.36
CA LYS A 346 -8.19 24.85 18.19
C LYS A 346 -6.89 24.04 17.99
N VAL A 347 -6.36 23.99 16.75
CA VAL A 347 -5.05 23.37 16.48
C VAL A 347 -3.94 24.11 17.19
N LEU A 348 -3.92 25.46 17.16
CA LEU A 348 -2.92 26.28 17.89
C LEU A 348 -2.98 26.00 19.40
N GLU A 349 -4.17 25.97 19.99
CA GLU A 349 -4.38 25.61 21.39
C GLU A 349 -3.88 24.20 21.71
N TYR A 350 -4.27 23.22 20.89
CA TYR A 350 -3.84 21.82 21.05
C TYR A 350 -2.31 21.67 20.96
N VAL A 351 -1.68 22.35 20.00
CA VAL A 351 -0.23 22.34 19.85
C VAL A 351 0.45 22.98 21.05
N ALA A 352 -0.01 24.14 21.50
CA ALA A 352 0.56 24.82 22.67
C ALA A 352 0.47 23.99 23.96
N GLU A 353 -0.60 23.21 24.12
CA GLU A 353 -0.82 22.36 25.31
C GLU A 353 -0.02 21.06 25.28
N ASN A 354 0.27 20.50 24.09
CA ASN A 354 0.79 19.14 23.98
C ASN A 354 2.23 19.06 23.43
N ILE A 355 2.75 20.14 22.84
CA ILE A 355 4.06 20.12 22.17
C ILE A 355 5.20 19.94 23.18
N ASP A 356 6.03 18.95 22.96
CA ASP A 356 7.34 18.85 23.58
C ASP A 356 8.30 19.79 22.83
N THR A 357 8.71 20.85 23.48
CA THR A 357 9.48 21.96 22.87
C THR A 357 10.91 21.57 22.48
N GLU A 358 11.45 20.46 23.02
CA GLU A 358 12.77 19.96 22.68
C GLU A 358 12.72 19.07 21.42
N THR A 359 11.66 18.29 21.27
CA THR A 359 11.55 17.27 20.23
C THR A 359 10.51 17.58 19.14
N GLY A 360 9.64 18.57 19.35
CA GLY A 360 8.54 18.90 18.44
C GLY A 360 7.39 17.87 18.44
N ARG A 361 7.37 16.93 19.39
CA ARG A 361 6.37 15.85 19.46
C ARG A 361 5.09 16.31 20.15
N LEU A 362 3.95 16.01 19.54
CA LEU A 362 2.62 16.28 20.12
C LEU A 362 2.16 15.17 21.06
N HIS A 363 2.81 14.01 21.02
CA HIS A 363 2.52 12.90 21.91
C HIS A 363 3.78 12.08 22.19
N LYS A 364 3.95 11.63 23.43
CA LYS A 364 5.16 10.89 23.89
C LYS A 364 5.41 9.54 23.18
N ALA A 365 4.39 8.96 22.53
CA ALA A 365 4.45 7.63 21.93
C ALA A 365 3.75 7.52 20.55
N LYS A 366 3.13 8.59 20.04
CA LYS A 366 2.36 8.58 18.80
C LYS A 366 2.87 9.63 17.83
N SER A 367 3.74 9.24 16.91
CA SER A 367 4.21 10.09 15.81
C SER A 367 3.07 10.45 14.83
N THR A 368 2.04 9.60 14.77
CA THR A 368 0.86 9.83 13.93
C THR A 368 0.05 11.07 14.34
N ASP A 369 0.17 11.58 15.56
CA ASP A 369 -0.49 12.82 15.96
C ASP A 369 0.12 14.04 15.25
N ASN A 370 1.47 14.10 15.13
CA ASN A 370 2.12 15.11 14.29
C ASN A 370 1.72 14.90 12.81
N SER A 371 1.81 13.68 12.28
CA SER A 371 1.52 13.39 10.87
C SER A 371 0.11 13.80 10.47
N ARG A 372 -0.88 13.49 11.29
CA ARG A 372 -2.29 13.78 11.06
C ARG A 372 -2.56 15.30 11.00
N ILE A 373 -2.03 16.05 11.95
CA ILE A 373 -2.18 17.52 11.98
C ILE A 373 -1.44 18.15 10.79
N ILE A 374 -0.22 17.70 10.47
CA ILE A 374 0.52 18.16 9.29
C ILE A 374 -0.33 17.98 8.03
N LEU A 375 -0.92 16.80 7.82
CA LEU A 375 -1.75 16.52 6.65
C LEU A 375 -2.97 17.44 6.57
N ALA A 376 -3.69 17.64 7.68
CA ALA A 376 -4.87 18.49 7.69
C ALA A 376 -4.52 19.98 7.44
N LEU A 377 -3.46 20.46 8.07
CA LEU A 377 -2.99 21.84 7.86
C LEU A 377 -2.50 22.05 6.43
N THR A 378 -1.77 21.09 5.86
CA THR A 378 -1.36 21.14 4.44
C THR A 378 -2.58 21.18 3.52
N ALA A 379 -3.62 20.39 3.80
CA ALA A 379 -4.86 20.36 3.00
C ALA A 379 -5.57 21.71 2.94
N ILE A 380 -5.52 22.49 4.02
CA ILE A 380 -6.10 23.84 4.09
C ILE A 380 -5.08 24.96 3.81
N GLY A 381 -3.88 24.63 3.32
CA GLY A 381 -2.86 25.60 2.90
C GLY A 381 -2.18 26.34 4.04
N ARG A 382 -2.13 25.79 5.26
CA ARG A 382 -1.44 26.39 6.41
C ARG A 382 0.02 25.94 6.50
N ASP A 383 0.87 26.81 7.00
CA ASP A 383 2.29 26.55 7.20
C ASP A 383 2.50 25.64 8.42
N VAL A 384 2.94 24.41 8.17
CA VAL A 384 3.21 23.38 9.20
C VAL A 384 4.55 23.59 9.91
N THR A 385 5.42 24.44 9.35
CA THR A 385 6.73 24.76 9.93
C THR A 385 6.65 25.91 10.96
N ASN A 386 5.48 26.55 11.07
CA ASN A 386 5.25 27.63 12.03
C ASN A 386 3.81 27.60 12.58
N VAL A 387 3.49 26.59 13.37
CA VAL A 387 2.19 26.45 14.03
C VAL A 387 2.29 26.96 15.47
N GLY A 388 1.88 28.21 15.68
CA GLY A 388 2.04 28.87 16.99
C GLY A 388 3.50 29.03 17.42
N GLY A 389 4.43 29.17 16.49
CA GLY A 389 5.87 29.27 16.74
C GLY A 389 6.62 27.92 16.73
N TYR A 390 5.94 26.83 16.46
CA TYR A 390 6.54 25.47 16.46
C TYR A 390 6.52 24.85 15.07
N ASP A 391 7.63 24.20 14.70
CA ASP A 391 7.76 23.38 13.49
C ASP A 391 7.30 21.94 13.79
N LEU A 392 6.11 21.56 13.30
CA LEU A 392 5.54 20.24 13.54
C LEU A 392 6.30 19.10 12.85
N LEU A 393 7.12 19.41 11.82
CA LEU A 393 7.94 18.41 11.15
C LEU A 393 9.02 17.87 12.10
N GLN A 394 9.52 18.67 13.05
CA GLN A 394 10.53 18.24 14.02
C GLN A 394 10.09 17.03 14.85
N GLY A 395 8.79 16.89 15.14
CA GLY A 395 8.22 15.74 15.81
C GLY A 395 8.38 14.42 15.05
N LEU A 396 8.72 14.48 13.75
CA LEU A 396 8.97 13.31 12.88
C LEU A 396 10.46 13.06 12.65
N SER A 397 11.38 13.73 13.37
CA SER A 397 12.83 13.67 13.09
C SER A 397 13.51 12.37 13.56
N ASP A 398 12.96 11.67 14.55
CA ASP A 398 13.54 10.48 15.18
C ASP A 398 12.87 9.21 14.65
N LEU A 399 13.63 8.38 13.95
CA LEU A 399 13.15 7.14 13.34
C LEU A 399 12.70 6.09 14.37
N ASP A 400 13.37 6.02 15.53
CA ASP A 400 12.98 5.05 16.56
C ASP A 400 11.65 5.45 17.22
N PHE A 401 11.42 6.73 17.41
CA PHE A 401 10.12 7.24 17.83
C PHE A 401 9.03 6.98 16.79
N VAL A 402 9.32 7.24 15.52
CA VAL A 402 8.36 6.99 14.42
C VAL A 402 7.99 5.51 14.35
N LYS A 403 8.96 4.61 14.45
CA LYS A 403 8.74 3.15 14.44
C LYS A 403 8.01 2.62 15.67
N TYR A 404 7.94 3.37 16.76
CA TYR A 404 7.32 2.90 18.01
C TYR A 404 5.84 2.49 17.85
N GLN A 405 5.13 3.06 16.87
CA GLN A 405 3.76 2.69 16.51
C GLN A 405 3.66 1.56 15.47
N GLY A 406 4.71 0.77 15.29
CA GLY A 406 4.74 -0.25 14.22
C GLY A 406 4.65 0.41 12.83
N ASN A 407 3.96 -0.25 11.91
CA ASN A 407 3.83 0.19 10.51
C ASN A 407 3.16 1.54 10.33
N ASN A 408 2.23 1.90 11.21
CA ASN A 408 1.51 3.18 11.13
C ASN A 408 2.46 4.39 11.18
N GLY A 409 3.47 4.36 12.04
CA GLY A 409 4.39 5.48 12.19
C GLY A 409 5.11 5.85 10.88
N PRO A 410 5.90 4.94 10.28
CA PRO A 410 6.61 5.19 9.02
C PRO A 410 5.68 5.55 7.85
N ILE A 411 4.53 4.89 7.71
CA ILE A 411 3.55 5.16 6.66
C ILE A 411 3.04 6.61 6.74
N TRP A 412 2.53 7.01 7.91
CA TRP A 412 1.95 8.34 8.08
C TRP A 412 3.00 9.45 8.11
N ALA A 413 4.23 9.16 8.60
CA ALA A 413 5.33 10.12 8.53
C ALA A 413 5.76 10.37 7.07
N LEU A 414 5.82 9.32 6.24
CA LEU A 414 6.13 9.46 4.81
C LEU A 414 5.06 10.28 4.08
N LEU A 415 3.77 9.96 4.30
CA LEU A 415 2.64 10.72 3.74
C LEU A 415 2.67 12.20 4.17
N ALA A 416 2.95 12.49 5.45
CA ALA A 416 3.02 13.85 5.96
C ALA A 416 4.16 14.64 5.31
N LEU A 417 5.35 14.06 5.20
CA LEU A 417 6.50 14.70 4.55
C LEU A 417 6.27 14.92 3.05
N ASP A 418 5.61 13.99 2.38
CA ASP A 418 5.38 14.07 0.93
C ASP A 418 4.21 14.98 0.58
N SER A 419 3.25 15.17 1.48
CA SER A 419 2.02 15.93 1.20
C SER A 419 2.28 17.33 0.65
N GLY A 420 3.23 18.05 1.24
CA GLY A 420 3.66 19.36 0.80
C GLY A 420 5.08 19.36 0.20
N ASN A 421 5.64 18.18 -0.11
CA ASN A 421 7.05 18.02 -0.49
C ASN A 421 8.00 18.68 0.53
N TYR A 422 7.71 18.51 1.81
CA TYR A 422 8.44 19.16 2.90
C TYR A 422 9.89 18.64 3.00
N PRO A 423 10.85 19.50 3.41
CA PRO A 423 12.19 19.03 3.73
C PRO A 423 12.15 18.06 4.92
N VAL A 424 13.00 17.05 4.90
CA VAL A 424 13.18 16.18 6.07
C VAL A 424 13.83 16.99 7.19
N PRO A 425 13.35 16.90 8.45
CA PRO A 425 13.93 17.63 9.57
C PRO A 425 15.43 17.39 9.72
N THR A 426 16.21 18.44 9.92
CA THR A 426 17.67 18.35 10.08
C THR A 426 18.05 17.90 11.48
N GLY A 427 19.16 17.15 11.60
CA GLY A 427 19.69 16.69 12.90
C GLY A 427 19.04 15.43 13.46
N GLY A 428 18.04 14.87 12.76
CA GLY A 428 17.39 13.60 13.11
C GLY A 428 17.91 12.40 12.34
N THR A 429 17.29 11.24 12.59
CA THR A 429 17.60 9.95 11.94
C THR A 429 16.62 9.59 10.82
N VAL A 430 15.50 10.32 10.69
CA VAL A 430 14.52 10.10 9.63
C VAL A 430 15.05 10.62 8.31
N THR A 431 14.92 9.82 7.28
CA THR A 431 14.98 10.19 5.86
C THR A 431 13.82 9.53 5.14
N ARG A 432 13.41 10.04 3.97
CA ARG A 432 12.40 9.35 3.15
C ARG A 432 12.79 7.91 2.84
N GLN A 433 14.07 7.68 2.53
CA GLN A 433 14.57 6.33 2.27
C GLN A 433 14.48 5.43 3.51
N ALA A 434 14.82 5.94 4.71
CA ALA A 434 14.70 5.16 5.94
C ALA A 434 13.24 4.79 6.27
N LEU A 435 12.28 5.67 5.98
CA LEU A 435 10.85 5.37 6.12
C LEU A 435 10.40 4.31 5.11
N ILE A 436 10.82 4.44 3.85
CA ILE A 436 10.54 3.45 2.80
C ILE A 436 11.15 2.10 3.15
N ASP A 437 12.42 2.06 3.54
CA ASP A 437 13.12 0.82 3.91
C ASP A 437 12.43 0.13 5.09
N GLU A 438 11.94 0.89 6.07
CA GLU A 438 11.19 0.33 7.20
C GLU A 438 9.83 -0.23 6.77
N ILE A 439 9.07 0.46 5.91
CA ILE A 439 7.82 -0.05 5.36
C ILE A 439 8.07 -1.35 4.58
N LEU A 440 9.09 -1.37 3.72
CA LEU A 440 9.44 -2.56 2.94
C LEU A 440 9.90 -3.72 3.82
N ARG A 441 10.67 -3.44 4.88
CA ARG A 441 11.22 -4.45 5.81
C ARG A 441 10.13 -5.30 6.47
N VAL A 442 8.98 -4.71 6.73
CA VAL A 442 7.89 -5.35 7.46
C VAL A 442 6.78 -5.87 6.53
N GLN A 443 7.03 -5.91 5.22
CA GLN A 443 6.11 -6.55 4.29
C GLN A 443 5.93 -8.03 4.67
N THR A 444 4.70 -8.50 4.74
CA THR A 444 4.36 -9.88 5.11
C THR A 444 4.81 -10.89 4.05
N SER A 445 4.95 -12.14 4.45
CA SER A 445 5.38 -13.21 3.53
C SER A 445 4.41 -13.45 2.36
N ASP A 446 3.14 -13.07 2.52
CA ASP A 446 2.09 -13.14 1.48
C ASP A 446 1.92 -11.85 0.68
N GLY A 447 2.81 -10.86 0.88
CA GLY A 447 3.01 -9.75 -0.04
C GLY A 447 2.32 -8.44 0.32
N GLY A 448 1.61 -8.33 1.45
CA GLY A 448 1.00 -7.09 1.92
C GLY A 448 1.59 -6.59 3.24
N TRP A 449 0.79 -5.89 4.04
CA TRP A 449 1.15 -5.39 5.37
C TRP A 449 0.06 -5.69 6.39
N THR A 450 0.42 -5.69 7.66
CA THR A 450 -0.51 -5.91 8.77
C THR A 450 -0.08 -5.12 10.01
N VAL A 451 -1.01 -4.90 10.93
CA VAL A 451 -0.71 -4.32 12.25
C VAL A 451 0.07 -5.32 13.11
N SER A 452 -0.29 -6.60 13.03
CA SER A 452 0.33 -7.67 13.82
C SER A 452 0.17 -9.02 13.12
N GLY A 453 1.13 -9.92 13.34
CA GLY A 453 1.14 -11.24 12.72
C GLY A 453 1.94 -11.29 11.43
N ASP A 454 1.71 -12.33 10.61
CA ASP A 454 2.48 -12.66 9.42
C ASP A 454 1.65 -12.67 8.12
N LYS A 455 0.37 -12.30 8.21
CA LYS A 455 -0.56 -12.23 7.08
C LYS A 455 -1.04 -10.81 6.85
N ALA A 456 -1.14 -10.45 5.58
CA ALA A 456 -1.63 -9.15 5.16
C ALA A 456 -3.07 -8.91 5.61
N ASP A 457 -3.36 -7.68 6.04
CA ASP A 457 -4.71 -7.13 6.13
C ASP A 457 -4.92 -6.02 5.08
N SER A 458 -6.18 -5.77 4.72
CA SER A 458 -6.52 -4.80 3.68
C SER A 458 -6.22 -3.35 4.07
N ASP A 459 -6.39 -3.02 5.34
CA ASP A 459 -6.24 -1.66 5.87
C ASP A 459 -4.77 -1.22 5.81
N MET A 460 -3.89 -1.99 6.46
CA MET A 460 -2.47 -1.70 6.48
C MET A 460 -1.83 -1.81 5.09
N THR A 461 -2.29 -2.78 4.28
CA THR A 461 -1.84 -2.91 2.90
C THR A 461 -2.25 -1.69 2.07
N GLY A 462 -3.49 -1.23 2.21
CA GLY A 462 -3.97 0.00 1.55
C GLY A 462 -3.19 1.24 1.96
N MET A 463 -2.96 1.43 3.27
CA MET A 463 -2.19 2.57 3.78
C MET A 463 -0.74 2.56 3.29
N ALA A 464 -0.06 1.39 3.32
CA ALA A 464 1.32 1.25 2.84
C ALA A 464 1.42 1.52 1.33
N LEU A 465 0.50 0.99 0.53
CA LEU A 465 0.43 1.24 -0.91
C LEU A 465 0.23 2.73 -1.21
N THR A 466 -0.63 3.41 -0.45
CA THR A 466 -0.87 4.86 -0.60
C THR A 466 0.41 5.66 -0.37
N ALA A 467 1.18 5.33 0.67
CA ALA A 467 2.43 6.01 0.99
C ALA A 467 3.55 5.70 -0.03
N LEU A 468 3.60 4.48 -0.55
CA LEU A 468 4.62 4.04 -1.49
C LEU A 468 4.32 4.40 -2.95
N ALA A 469 3.08 4.73 -3.30
CA ALA A 469 2.65 5.02 -4.67
C ALA A 469 3.55 6.05 -5.41
N PRO A 470 4.00 7.17 -4.80
CA PRO A 470 4.86 8.14 -5.46
C PRO A 470 6.24 7.60 -5.86
N TYR A 471 6.64 6.45 -5.33
CA TYR A 471 7.94 5.82 -5.53
C TYR A 471 7.91 4.63 -6.48
N TYR A 472 6.73 4.21 -6.96
CA TYR A 472 6.53 3.05 -7.84
C TYR A 472 7.45 3.02 -9.05
N THR A 473 7.63 4.16 -9.73
CA THR A 473 8.49 4.26 -10.92
C THR A 473 9.92 4.68 -10.61
N LYS A 474 10.24 4.98 -9.34
CA LYS A 474 11.53 5.55 -8.92
C LYS A 474 12.45 4.53 -8.25
N ASP A 475 11.89 3.47 -7.66
CA ASP A 475 12.61 2.45 -6.91
C ASP A 475 12.07 1.05 -7.26
N LEU A 476 12.94 0.18 -7.75
CA LEU A 476 12.57 -1.19 -8.15
C LEU A 476 12.11 -2.06 -6.98
N LYS A 477 12.65 -1.86 -5.77
CA LYS A 477 12.21 -2.60 -4.58
C LYS A 477 10.80 -2.18 -4.18
N VAL A 478 10.52 -0.89 -4.26
CA VAL A 478 9.17 -0.36 -4.04
C VAL A 478 8.21 -0.89 -5.10
N GLN A 479 8.62 -0.90 -6.36
CA GLN A 479 7.82 -1.47 -7.45
C GLN A 479 7.47 -2.93 -7.19
N GLU A 480 8.46 -3.78 -6.89
CA GLU A 480 8.23 -5.20 -6.56
C GLU A 480 7.28 -5.38 -5.36
N ALA A 481 7.46 -4.57 -4.32
CA ALA A 481 6.62 -4.64 -3.12
C ALA A 481 5.18 -4.24 -3.42
N ILE A 482 4.98 -3.17 -4.19
CA ILE A 482 3.66 -2.71 -4.63
C ILE A 482 2.99 -3.76 -5.51
N ASP A 483 3.70 -4.34 -6.49
CA ASP A 483 3.13 -5.34 -7.40
C ASP A 483 2.64 -6.58 -6.63
N LYS A 484 3.41 -7.06 -5.64
CA LYS A 484 3.00 -8.15 -4.74
C LYS A 484 1.77 -7.77 -3.92
N ALA A 485 1.73 -6.56 -3.39
CA ALA A 485 0.64 -6.11 -2.53
C ALA A 485 -0.65 -5.87 -3.32
N VAL A 486 -0.57 -5.35 -4.54
CA VAL A 486 -1.71 -5.21 -5.46
C VAL A 486 -2.28 -6.60 -5.82
N ALA A 487 -1.41 -7.57 -6.12
CA ALA A 487 -1.83 -8.95 -6.35
C ALA A 487 -2.51 -9.53 -5.09
N ARG A 488 -1.91 -9.30 -3.91
CA ARG A 488 -2.47 -9.79 -2.65
C ARG A 488 -3.82 -9.15 -2.32
N LEU A 489 -4.01 -7.84 -2.53
CA LEU A 489 -5.33 -7.20 -2.37
C LEU A 489 -6.38 -7.80 -3.31
N SER A 490 -6.00 -8.09 -4.57
CA SER A 490 -6.91 -8.76 -5.50
C SER A 490 -7.33 -10.16 -5.03
N GLU A 491 -6.43 -10.92 -4.39
CA GLU A 491 -6.73 -12.24 -3.81
C GLU A 491 -7.59 -12.14 -2.55
N MET A 492 -7.39 -11.09 -1.74
CA MET A 492 -8.12 -10.89 -0.49
C MET A 492 -9.54 -10.35 -0.69
N GLN A 493 -9.84 -9.83 -1.88
CA GLN A 493 -11.15 -9.27 -2.18
C GLN A 493 -12.23 -10.34 -2.08
N ASP A 494 -13.26 -10.07 -1.27
CA ASP A 494 -14.40 -10.95 -1.08
C ASP A 494 -15.26 -11.05 -2.36
N GLU A 495 -16.07 -12.10 -2.48
CA GLU A 495 -16.92 -12.37 -3.66
C GLU A 495 -17.92 -11.25 -3.96
N ASP A 496 -18.25 -10.45 -2.97
CA ASP A 496 -19.15 -9.30 -3.07
C ASP A 496 -18.42 -7.98 -3.43
N GLY A 497 -17.12 -8.05 -3.73
CA GLY A 497 -16.28 -6.92 -4.08
C GLY A 497 -15.67 -6.18 -2.89
N GLY A 498 -16.04 -6.51 -1.66
CA GLY A 498 -15.57 -5.88 -0.44
C GLY A 498 -14.31 -6.50 0.15
N TYR A 499 -13.99 -6.09 1.38
CA TYR A 499 -12.85 -6.59 2.15
C TYR A 499 -13.28 -6.86 3.58
N SER A 500 -12.86 -8.02 4.09
CA SER A 500 -13.11 -8.44 5.47
C SER A 500 -11.80 -8.60 6.22
N THR A 501 -11.74 -8.02 7.42
CA THR A 501 -10.61 -8.14 8.32
C THR A 501 -10.96 -9.08 9.47
N SER A 502 -10.00 -9.90 9.92
CA SER A 502 -10.17 -10.77 11.08
C SER A 502 -9.21 -10.34 12.19
N TYR A 503 -9.77 -9.92 13.32
CA TYR A 503 -8.98 -9.49 14.48
C TYR A 503 -8.65 -10.63 15.45
N ASP A 504 -9.38 -11.73 15.38
CA ASP A 504 -9.22 -12.91 16.26
C ASP A 504 -8.72 -14.16 15.50
N GLY A 505 -8.43 -14.01 14.20
CA GLY A 505 -8.02 -15.08 13.29
C GLY A 505 -9.15 -16.02 12.85
N THR A 506 -10.38 -15.82 13.34
CA THR A 506 -11.53 -16.69 13.09
C THR A 506 -12.75 -15.95 12.53
N THR A 507 -13.07 -14.78 13.09
CA THR A 507 -14.24 -13.98 12.68
C THR A 507 -13.83 -12.95 11.65
N LYS A 508 -14.38 -13.04 10.44
CA LYS A 508 -14.22 -12.02 9.40
C LYS A 508 -15.31 -10.96 9.54
N ILE A 509 -14.89 -9.70 9.63
CA ILE A 509 -15.79 -8.55 9.68
C ILE A 509 -15.50 -7.68 8.46
N ALA A 510 -16.50 -7.52 7.60
CA ALA A 510 -16.45 -6.61 6.48
C ALA A 510 -16.82 -5.21 6.94
N THR A 511 -15.96 -4.22 6.67
CA THR A 511 -16.17 -2.82 7.06
C THR A 511 -16.00 -1.89 5.88
N SER A 512 -16.67 -0.76 5.90
CA SER A 512 -16.52 0.27 4.88
C SER A 512 -15.14 0.93 4.95
N GLU A 513 -14.52 0.98 6.12
CA GLU A 513 -13.17 1.52 6.33
C GLU A 513 -12.11 0.70 5.59
N SER A 514 -12.17 -0.64 5.71
CA SER A 514 -11.27 -1.53 4.97
C SER A 514 -11.38 -1.33 3.47
N ILE A 515 -12.61 -1.20 2.95
CA ILE A 515 -12.85 -0.91 1.53
C ILE A 515 -12.31 0.47 1.17
N SER A 516 -12.49 1.47 2.04
CA SER A 516 -12.04 2.86 1.83
C SER A 516 -10.52 2.97 1.71
N GLN A 517 -9.76 2.22 2.52
CA GLN A 517 -8.30 2.18 2.41
C GLN A 517 -7.86 1.61 1.05
N VAL A 518 -8.54 0.57 0.57
CA VAL A 518 -8.24 -0.02 -0.74
C VAL A 518 -8.59 0.93 -1.88
N VAL A 519 -9.76 1.59 -1.86
CA VAL A 519 -10.12 2.60 -2.87
C VAL A 519 -9.08 3.73 -2.92
N THR A 520 -8.62 4.20 -1.76
CA THR A 520 -7.60 5.25 -1.66
C THR A 520 -6.28 4.80 -2.28
N ALA A 521 -5.83 3.58 -1.96
CA ALA A 521 -4.59 3.00 -2.47
C ALA A 521 -4.62 2.79 -4.00
N LEU A 522 -5.69 2.19 -4.52
CA LEU A 522 -5.86 1.96 -5.95
C LEU A 522 -5.88 3.30 -6.71
N SER A 523 -6.59 4.31 -6.18
CA SER A 523 -6.62 5.66 -6.76
C SER A 523 -5.22 6.30 -6.78
N ALA A 524 -4.43 6.14 -5.71
CA ALA A 524 -3.07 6.65 -5.64
C ALA A 524 -2.12 5.97 -6.64
N LEU A 525 -2.35 4.70 -6.95
CA LEU A 525 -1.60 3.92 -7.94
C LEU A 525 -2.11 4.10 -9.39
N GLY A 526 -3.15 4.90 -9.61
CA GLY A 526 -3.76 5.08 -10.93
C GLY A 526 -4.54 3.85 -11.42
N ILE A 527 -5.00 2.99 -10.49
CA ILE A 527 -5.80 1.80 -10.77
C ILE A 527 -7.27 2.15 -10.54
N ASN A 528 -8.12 1.88 -11.53
CA ASN A 528 -9.54 2.16 -11.40
C ASN A 528 -10.24 1.11 -10.53
N ALA A 529 -10.63 1.50 -9.32
CA ALA A 529 -11.27 0.62 -8.33
C ALA A 529 -12.68 0.11 -8.77
N ASP A 530 -13.28 0.68 -9.82
CA ASP A 530 -14.56 0.26 -10.36
C ASP A 530 -14.45 -0.68 -11.57
N THR A 531 -13.41 -0.52 -12.40
CA THR A 531 -13.37 -1.19 -13.70
C THR A 531 -12.15 -2.09 -13.93
N ASP A 532 -11.12 -2.01 -13.08
CA ASP A 532 -9.96 -2.88 -13.23
C ASP A 532 -10.36 -4.35 -12.96
N PRO A 533 -10.15 -5.27 -13.91
CA PRO A 533 -10.65 -6.64 -13.81
C PRO A 533 -10.07 -7.43 -12.64
N ARG A 534 -8.93 -7.02 -12.09
CA ARG A 534 -8.35 -7.62 -10.88
C ARG A 534 -9.21 -7.37 -9.65
N PHE A 535 -9.96 -6.27 -9.64
CA PHE A 535 -10.74 -5.75 -8.52
C PHE A 535 -12.26 -5.79 -8.77
N VAL A 536 -12.69 -6.67 -9.66
CA VAL A 536 -14.11 -6.98 -9.90
C VAL A 536 -14.34 -8.47 -9.62
N LYS A 537 -15.14 -8.80 -8.60
CA LYS A 537 -15.48 -10.19 -8.21
C LYS A 537 -16.97 -10.40 -8.42
N ASN A 538 -17.34 -11.43 -9.16
CA ASN A 538 -18.74 -11.76 -9.47
C ASN A 538 -19.55 -10.57 -10.01
N GLY A 539 -18.91 -9.66 -10.74
CA GLY A 539 -19.54 -8.45 -11.26
C GLY A 539 -19.63 -7.30 -10.27
N ASN A 540 -19.13 -7.43 -9.05
CA ASN A 540 -19.08 -6.37 -8.05
C ASN A 540 -17.65 -5.79 -7.96
N SER A 541 -17.53 -4.48 -8.16
CA SER A 541 -16.29 -3.75 -7.98
C SER A 541 -16.06 -3.34 -6.51
N VAL A 542 -14.86 -2.83 -6.19
CA VAL A 542 -14.58 -2.24 -4.87
C VAL A 542 -15.48 -1.03 -4.61
N ILE A 543 -15.80 -0.27 -5.65
CA ILE A 543 -16.73 0.86 -5.56
C ILE A 543 -18.15 0.38 -5.28
N ASP A 544 -18.63 -0.68 -5.96
CA ASP A 544 -19.96 -1.27 -5.66
C ASP A 544 -20.05 -1.71 -4.20
N ALA A 545 -18.99 -2.35 -3.71
CA ALA A 545 -18.91 -2.79 -2.32
C ALA A 545 -19.00 -1.61 -1.34
N LEU A 546 -18.24 -0.53 -1.57
CA LEU A 546 -18.27 0.67 -0.71
C LEU A 546 -19.66 1.31 -0.70
N LEU A 547 -20.29 1.45 -1.86
CA LEU A 547 -21.59 2.12 -1.99
C LEU A 547 -22.74 1.38 -1.29
N ARG A 548 -22.60 0.10 -0.96
CA ARG A 548 -23.59 -0.61 -0.14
C ARG A 548 -23.69 -0.10 1.30
N TYR A 549 -22.63 0.50 1.81
CA TYR A 549 -22.60 1.09 3.15
C TYR A 549 -23.14 2.52 3.19
N TYR A 550 -23.42 3.10 2.02
CA TYR A 550 -23.94 4.46 1.92
C TYR A 550 -25.34 4.56 2.56
N VAL A 551 -25.54 5.62 3.35
CA VAL A 551 -26.82 5.99 3.95
C VAL A 551 -27.45 7.09 3.14
N ASN A 552 -28.70 6.89 2.72
CA ASN A 552 -29.40 7.85 1.88
C ASN A 552 -29.52 9.20 2.62
N GLY A 553 -29.09 10.27 1.96
CA GLY A 553 -29.02 11.61 2.55
C GLY A 553 -27.62 12.01 3.04
N GLY A 554 -26.64 11.11 2.97
CA GLY A 554 -25.23 11.36 3.28
C GLY A 554 -24.69 10.51 4.43
N GLY A 555 -23.43 10.12 4.29
CA GLY A 555 -22.69 9.31 5.26
C GLY A 555 -22.69 7.82 5.00
N PHE A 556 -21.94 7.09 5.83
CA PHE A 556 -21.67 5.66 5.67
C PHE A 556 -21.80 4.91 7.01
N LYS A 557 -22.06 3.61 6.89
CA LYS A 557 -22.08 2.68 8.01
C LYS A 557 -20.70 2.05 8.20
N HIS A 558 -20.39 1.65 9.43
CA HIS A 558 -19.21 0.83 9.73
C HIS A 558 -19.36 -0.60 9.19
N VAL A 559 -20.46 -1.27 9.56
CA VAL A 559 -20.85 -2.60 9.10
C VAL A 559 -22.23 -2.58 8.44
N MET A 560 -22.53 -3.58 7.60
CA MET A 560 -23.73 -3.59 6.76
C MET A 560 -25.05 -3.47 7.55
N ASP A 561 -25.15 -4.09 8.69
CA ASP A 561 -26.32 -4.07 9.58
C ASP A 561 -26.25 -2.96 10.66
N GLY A 562 -25.19 -2.12 10.60
CA GLY A 562 -24.99 -0.99 11.51
C GLY A 562 -25.80 0.25 11.15
N GLU A 563 -25.69 1.25 12.02
CA GLU A 563 -26.22 2.59 11.80
C GLU A 563 -25.15 3.49 11.14
N LEU A 564 -25.52 4.74 10.80
CA LEU A 564 -24.61 5.76 10.32
C LEU A 564 -23.48 5.97 11.33
N ASP A 565 -22.24 5.90 10.86
CA ASP A 565 -21.05 6.01 11.69
C ASP A 565 -20.17 7.18 11.25
N GLY A 566 -19.66 7.95 12.19
CA GLY A 566 -18.86 9.16 11.91
C GLY A 566 -17.50 8.82 11.27
N MET A 567 -16.80 7.83 11.82
CA MET A 567 -15.48 7.43 11.31
C MET A 567 -15.61 6.77 9.93
N ALA A 568 -16.58 5.87 9.76
CA ALA A 568 -16.89 5.25 8.48
C ALA A 568 -17.24 6.30 7.42
N THR A 569 -18.00 7.32 7.79
CA THR A 569 -18.36 8.43 6.91
C THR A 569 -17.15 9.23 6.44
N GLU A 570 -16.26 9.62 7.34
CA GLU A 570 -15.05 10.38 7.01
C GLU A 570 -14.12 9.56 6.11
N GLN A 571 -13.92 8.28 6.43
CA GLN A 571 -13.04 7.40 5.66
C GLN A 571 -13.62 7.11 4.27
N ALA A 572 -14.89 6.80 4.17
CA ALA A 572 -15.54 6.61 2.88
C ALA A 572 -15.52 7.91 2.04
N TYR A 573 -15.72 9.08 2.69
CA TYR A 573 -15.69 10.35 1.99
C TYR A 573 -14.31 10.69 1.43
N TYR A 574 -13.24 10.55 2.21
CA TYR A 574 -11.91 10.80 1.66
C TYR A 574 -11.51 9.77 0.61
N ALA A 575 -11.98 8.52 0.72
CA ALA A 575 -11.77 7.50 -0.31
C ALA A 575 -12.50 7.85 -1.63
N LEU A 576 -13.76 8.29 -1.54
CA LEU A 576 -14.48 8.81 -2.69
C LEU A 576 -13.83 10.09 -3.26
N THR A 577 -13.24 10.93 -2.39
CA THR A 577 -12.47 12.10 -2.81
C THR A 577 -11.19 11.68 -3.56
N ALA A 578 -10.47 10.66 -3.07
CA ALA A 578 -9.31 10.10 -3.76
C ALA A 578 -9.71 9.55 -5.14
N TYR A 579 -10.81 8.81 -5.20
CA TYR A 579 -11.35 8.25 -6.44
C TYR A 579 -11.82 9.35 -7.41
N TYR A 580 -12.53 10.38 -6.93
CA TYR A 580 -12.91 11.55 -7.72
C TYR A 580 -11.70 12.27 -8.30
N ARG A 581 -10.65 12.49 -7.49
CA ARG A 581 -9.41 13.14 -7.92
C ARG A 581 -8.70 12.32 -9.00
N PHE A 582 -8.64 10.98 -8.84
CA PHE A 582 -8.14 10.07 -9.85
C PHE A 582 -8.94 10.19 -11.17
N LEU A 583 -10.28 10.10 -11.12
CA LEU A 583 -11.13 10.17 -12.30
C LEU A 583 -11.02 11.51 -13.04
N THR A 584 -10.73 12.60 -12.34
CA THR A 584 -10.66 13.95 -12.90
C THR A 584 -9.23 14.42 -13.20
N GLY A 585 -8.22 13.53 -13.03
CA GLY A 585 -6.82 13.83 -13.33
C GLY A 585 -6.19 14.87 -12.39
N LYS A 586 -6.73 15.03 -11.17
CA LYS A 586 -6.14 15.88 -10.13
C LYS A 586 -5.00 15.15 -9.42
N THR A 587 -4.21 15.87 -8.63
CA THR A 587 -3.18 15.26 -7.76
C THR A 587 -3.81 14.27 -6.79
N ASN A 588 -3.08 13.24 -6.37
CA ASN A 588 -3.57 12.26 -5.41
C ASN A 588 -4.06 12.91 -4.12
N LEU A 589 -4.86 12.20 -3.33
CA LEU A 589 -5.46 12.72 -2.09
C LEU A 589 -4.41 13.37 -1.18
N TYR A 590 -3.28 12.71 -0.98
CA TYR A 590 -2.20 13.16 -0.11
C TYR A 590 -1.06 13.90 -0.84
N ASP A 591 -1.11 14.04 -2.16
CA ASP A 591 -0.26 14.99 -2.88
C ASP A 591 -0.97 16.35 -2.88
N MET A 592 -0.60 17.17 -1.91
CA MET A 592 -1.20 18.47 -1.62
C MET A 592 -0.34 19.64 -2.11
N THR A 593 0.59 19.37 -3.03
CA THR A 593 1.42 20.42 -3.65
C THR A 593 0.58 21.47 -4.41
N ASP A 594 -0.64 21.14 -4.76
CA ASP A 594 -1.63 22.03 -5.37
C ASP A 594 -2.32 22.97 -4.37
N THR A 595 -2.12 22.80 -3.05
CA THR A 595 -2.69 23.66 -1.99
C THR A 595 -1.72 24.74 -1.52
N ILE A 596 -0.41 24.50 -1.58
CA ILE A 596 0.64 25.37 -1.03
C ILE A 596 0.66 26.76 -1.67
N ASN A 597 0.19 26.91 -2.91
CA ASN A 597 0.14 28.20 -3.61
C ASN A 597 -1.23 28.91 -3.50
N LYS A 598 -2.17 28.39 -2.74
CA LYS A 598 -3.48 29.02 -2.49
C LYS A 598 -3.49 29.85 -1.21
N GLY A 599 -2.32 30.11 -0.60
CA GLY A 599 -2.17 30.81 0.65
C GLY A 599 -2.92 32.15 0.65
N GLY A 600 -3.97 32.21 1.45
CA GLY A 600 -4.41 33.48 2.01
C GLY A 600 -3.29 34.03 2.87
N ASP A 601 -3.15 35.38 2.89
CA ASP A 601 -2.16 36.07 3.68
C ASP A 601 -2.08 35.53 5.11
N PRO A 602 -0.88 35.45 5.72
CA PRO A 602 -0.75 35.05 7.11
C PRO A 602 -1.61 36.02 7.95
N VAL A 603 -2.58 35.50 8.69
CA VAL A 603 -3.25 36.30 9.72
C VAL A 603 -2.19 36.60 10.74
N GLU A 604 -1.74 37.84 10.77
CA GLU A 604 -0.83 38.38 11.76
C GLU A 604 -1.51 38.27 13.12
N VAL A 605 -1.24 37.21 13.85
CA VAL A 605 -1.67 37.08 15.25
C VAL A 605 -0.62 37.78 16.07
N GLU A 606 -0.95 38.97 16.58
CA GLU A 606 -0.11 39.62 17.61
C GLU A 606 0.15 38.61 18.74
N PRO A 607 1.40 38.45 19.18
CA PRO A 607 1.72 37.58 20.30
C PRO A 607 1.07 38.12 21.55
N THR A 608 0.02 37.46 22.03
CA THR A 608 -0.54 37.71 23.36
C THR A 608 0.48 37.25 24.39
N VAL A 609 1.22 38.20 24.94
CA VAL A 609 2.02 38.02 26.14
C VAL A 609 1.07 37.57 27.26
N PRO A 610 1.36 36.49 28.01
CA PRO A 610 0.52 36.07 29.11
C PRO A 610 0.52 37.19 30.18
N ALA A 611 -0.62 37.83 30.37
CA ALA A 611 -0.82 38.71 31.51
C ALA A 611 -0.90 37.83 32.76
N THR A 612 0.07 38.02 33.65
CA THR A 612 -0.01 37.54 35.02
C THR A 612 -1.18 38.26 35.72
N THR A 613 -2.27 37.54 35.92
CA THR A 613 -3.33 37.96 36.87
C THR A 613 -3.65 36.77 37.77
N GLU A 614 -3.62 37.06 39.06
CA GLU A 614 -4.01 36.19 40.16
C GLU A 614 -5.42 35.62 39.98
N PRO A 615 -5.71 34.42 40.52
CA PRO A 615 -6.99 33.74 40.27
C PRO A 615 -8.12 34.40 41.07
N ALA A 616 -9.15 34.85 40.36
CA ALA A 616 -10.43 35.18 40.98
C ALA A 616 -11.24 33.86 41.13
N GLU A 617 -11.66 33.58 42.36
CA GLU A 617 -12.60 32.51 42.67
C GLU A 617 -13.91 32.68 41.88
N VAL A 618 -14.28 31.69 41.08
CA VAL A 618 -15.60 31.61 40.46
C VAL A 618 -16.23 30.27 40.87
N GLU A 619 -17.35 30.37 41.57
CA GLU A 619 -18.17 29.21 41.95
C GLU A 619 -18.62 28.39 40.71
N PRO A 620 -18.69 27.04 40.81
CA PRO A 620 -19.05 26.22 39.68
C PRO A 620 -20.56 26.21 39.43
N ALA A 621 -20.98 26.57 38.23
CA ALA A 621 -22.32 26.39 37.72
C ALA A 621 -22.64 24.90 37.57
N LYS A 622 -23.69 24.42 38.26
CA LYS A 622 -24.22 23.07 38.17
C LYS A 622 -24.89 22.85 36.82
N THR A 623 -24.22 22.13 35.90
CA THR A 623 -24.87 21.52 34.73
C THR A 623 -24.92 20.02 34.92
N ASN A 624 -26.14 19.45 34.99
CA ASN A 624 -26.40 18.03 34.99
C ASN A 624 -26.13 17.48 33.58
N PHE A 625 -24.92 16.96 33.36
CA PHE A 625 -24.59 16.19 32.15
C PHE A 625 -24.52 14.70 32.56
N PRO A 626 -25.21 13.78 31.85
CA PRO A 626 -25.16 12.38 32.19
C PRO A 626 -23.82 11.77 31.83
N TRP A 627 -22.98 11.52 32.78
CA TRP A 627 -21.59 11.06 32.68
C TRP A 627 -21.40 9.65 32.09
N TRP A 628 -22.48 8.92 31.81
CA TRP A 628 -22.41 7.59 31.18
C TRP A 628 -22.12 7.63 29.69
N ILE A 629 -22.13 8.81 29.03
CA ILE A 629 -21.80 9.00 27.62
C ILE A 629 -20.27 9.00 27.36
N LEU A 630 -19.45 9.07 28.41
CA LEU A 630 -17.99 9.25 28.30
C LEU A 630 -17.18 7.94 28.15
N VAL A 631 -17.83 6.78 27.99
CA VAL A 631 -17.16 5.46 27.96
C VAL A 631 -16.96 4.90 26.55
N ILE A 632 -17.48 5.53 25.49
CA ILE A 632 -17.47 4.94 24.13
C ILE A 632 -16.50 5.63 23.15
N CYS A 633 -15.77 6.67 23.54
CA CYS A 633 -14.97 7.47 22.59
C CYS A 633 -13.47 7.24 22.60
N VAL A 634 -12.96 6.02 22.75
CA VAL A 634 -11.51 5.74 22.60
C VAL A 634 -11.25 4.44 21.85
N VAL A 635 -11.87 4.27 20.67
CA VAL A 635 -11.40 3.25 19.71
C VAL A 635 -11.69 3.78 18.31
N GLY A 636 -10.73 4.39 17.66
CA GLY A 636 -10.93 4.75 16.27
C GLY A 636 -9.99 5.83 15.77
N GLY A 637 -8.74 5.56 15.77
CA GLY A 637 -7.77 6.31 14.98
C GLY A 637 -6.62 5.38 14.66
N CYS A 638 -6.55 4.92 13.43
CA CYS A 638 -5.44 4.19 12.83
C CYS A 638 -4.78 3.14 13.73
N GLY A 639 -5.28 1.91 13.66
CA GLY A 639 -4.57 0.73 14.18
C GLY A 639 -4.78 0.47 15.66
N LEU A 640 -5.37 -0.67 15.92
CA LEU A 640 -5.61 -1.34 17.18
C LEU A 640 -4.59 -1.03 18.29
N GLY A 641 -4.94 -0.13 19.19
CA GLY A 641 -4.42 -0.12 20.55
C GLY A 641 -5.34 -1.00 21.41
N MET A 642 -4.84 -2.14 21.86
CA MET A 642 -5.55 -3.00 22.79
C MET A 642 -5.91 -2.21 24.06
N VAL A 643 -7.19 -1.89 24.27
CA VAL A 643 -7.69 -1.32 25.50
C VAL A 643 -8.05 -2.46 26.43
N ILE A 644 -7.20 -2.75 27.40
CA ILE A 644 -7.58 -3.52 28.58
C ILE A 644 -8.49 -2.62 29.40
N ALA A 645 -9.79 -2.86 29.34
CA ALA A 645 -10.77 -2.21 30.20
C ALA A 645 -10.58 -2.73 31.63
N ILE A 646 -9.88 -1.96 32.47
CA ILE A 646 -9.91 -2.19 33.92
C ILE A 646 -11.22 -1.60 34.43
N VAL A 647 -12.20 -2.45 34.65
CA VAL A 647 -13.45 -2.09 35.35
C VAL A 647 -13.13 -1.90 36.85
N ILE A 648 -12.94 -0.66 37.27
CA ILE A 648 -12.90 -0.32 38.70
C ILE A 648 -14.35 -0.09 39.15
N ILE A 649 -14.90 -1.08 39.85
CA ILE A 649 -16.21 -0.94 40.52
C ILE A 649 -15.94 -0.23 41.86
N PRO A 650 -16.43 0.97 42.10
CA PRO A 650 -16.35 1.57 43.42
C PRO A 650 -17.32 0.86 44.36
N LYS A 651 -16.81 0.26 45.45
CA LYS A 651 -17.65 -0.23 46.57
C LYS A 651 -18.28 0.97 47.26
N PHE A 652 -19.59 1.07 47.16
CA PHE A 652 -20.37 1.97 48.04
C PHE A 652 -20.30 1.48 49.48
N LYS A 653 -19.75 2.28 50.38
CA LYS A 653 -20.00 2.17 51.81
C LYS A 653 -21.32 2.88 52.10
N LYS A 654 -22.33 2.12 52.56
CA LYS A 654 -23.48 2.69 53.29
C LYS A 654 -22.96 3.36 54.57
N LYS A 655 -23.31 4.60 54.77
CA LYS A 655 -23.35 5.21 56.09
C LYS A 655 -24.81 5.36 56.50
N ASP A 656 -25.06 4.89 57.69
CA ASP A 656 -26.29 5.02 58.41
C ASP A 656 -26.73 6.48 58.61
#